data_b0b823ff274376edb62f948699c3e7a9
#
_entry.id   b0b823ff274376edb62f948699c3e7a9
#
_cell.length_a   1.000
_cell.length_b   1.000
_cell.length_c   1.000
_cell.angle_alpha   90.00
_cell.angle_beta   90.00
_cell.angle_gamma   90.00
#
_symmetry.space_group_name_H-M   'P 1'
#
loop_
_entity.id
_entity.type
_entity.pdbx_description
1 polymer ?
#
loop_
_entity_poly.entity_id
_entity_poly.type
_entity_poly.pdbx_seq_one_letter_code
_entity_poly.pdbx_strand_id
1 'polypeptide(L)'
;MDERVVFLPQPKRLTYGEGSMRLNAETRIVLLPDAAEGALLAAQQLRDEIARATGLRLPIVKTQEPLWRNVIVLADDLAGLEALVSEEGLCDDLRKQSDQAYVVEIQPGRAVAGGDGLQALRYGAQTLRQVARRAGGLWPALTISDHPCLPNRGVMMDVCRGKVPTMDTLKWVVDEMALYKMNVLQLYTEHTFQFAHHPRIGEDCGSLSSEDMLELDAYAKARGIELTPNLNSFGHCEHVLSMPEYAHLAESDVARWSLCPIDEEVFDFLDELYGDMLPSFSSEWFNVGCDETWDLGKGRSKEACEAKGTGRVYIDFLLRLRELAAGHGKRIQIWGDILLHYPELVGDLPEDVLLLDWHYGAADDYPSVGVFQESGREFWVCSGTSSWNSLFPRIDNANVNIRNLTRQGYEAGATGLLNTDWGDHGHYQQIGLSLYGYLFGAEQGWTGGITEDADFDARFGRLAFGPKGDTVVQAIRTLGHLQAMDGIAMGNSAGWVRALLDEPLIGPMLDAIPDEAIDRGTSDSAKALEALRSVRAATYDPISVDEMAYSAELHAFTAKKQRACEALNAQLTAISAKTPPQEALAILAEGIDTLRALDAELVRLVERFRAVWLRRAREAEMRISLGHFQGLRDRLALACEWLAERSAEIEVGEAPNIDLEGYRQWAGRYYILGERTHERLRAVGAL
;
A
#
# COMPACT_ATOMS: atom_id res chain seq x y z
N MET A 1 -12.34 -28.84 16.73
CA MET A 1 -12.00 -27.56 16.02
C MET A 1 -13.33 -26.92 15.68
N ASP A 2 -13.50 -25.66 16.02
CA ASP A 2 -14.75 -24.95 15.73
C ASP A 2 -14.87 -24.83 14.18
N GLU A 3 -15.82 -25.56 13.58
CA GLU A 3 -16.05 -25.63 12.13
C GLU A 3 -16.82 -24.42 11.60
N ARG A 4 -16.95 -23.35 12.40
CA ARG A 4 -17.68 -22.15 12.00
C ARG A 4 -16.99 -21.46 10.84
N VAL A 5 -17.80 -20.96 9.92
CA VAL A 5 -17.32 -20.11 8.82
C VAL A 5 -16.84 -18.78 9.40
N VAL A 6 -15.67 -18.33 8.95
CA VAL A 6 -15.13 -17.02 9.30
C VAL A 6 -15.35 -16.05 8.13
N PHE A 7 -15.55 -14.79 8.45
CA PHE A 7 -15.83 -13.73 7.49
C PHE A 7 -14.86 -12.55 7.66
N LEU A 8 -14.57 -11.89 6.55
CA LEU A 8 -13.78 -10.68 6.50
C LEU A 8 -14.40 -9.74 5.44
N PRO A 9 -14.84 -8.53 5.78
CA PRO A 9 -15.01 -8.00 7.13
C PRO A 9 -15.98 -8.81 8.00
N GLN A 10 -15.83 -8.67 9.34
CA GLN A 10 -16.70 -9.32 10.32
C GLN A 10 -18.13 -8.77 10.19
N PRO A 11 -19.14 -9.61 9.96
CA PRO A 11 -20.52 -9.16 9.95
C PRO A 11 -20.99 -8.64 11.32
N LYS A 12 -21.79 -7.58 11.32
CA LYS A 12 -22.37 -7.01 12.55
C LYS A 12 -23.34 -7.96 13.24
N ARG A 13 -24.12 -8.70 12.46
CA ARG A 13 -25.03 -9.73 12.96
C ARG A 13 -24.80 -11.03 12.22
N LEU A 14 -24.48 -12.10 12.96
CA LEU A 14 -24.33 -13.46 12.47
C LEU A 14 -24.98 -14.41 13.44
N THR A 15 -25.96 -15.19 12.98
CA THR A 15 -26.66 -16.21 13.77
C THR A 15 -26.59 -17.55 13.04
N TYR A 16 -26.21 -18.61 13.73
CA TYR A 16 -26.22 -19.97 13.18
C TYR A 16 -27.57 -20.64 13.45
N GLY A 17 -28.12 -21.25 12.38
CA GLY A 17 -29.33 -22.08 12.45
C GLY A 17 -29.03 -23.59 12.57
N GLU A 18 -30.08 -24.39 12.52
CA GLU A 18 -29.95 -25.86 12.51
C GLU A 18 -29.82 -26.40 11.08
N GLY A 19 -28.92 -27.37 10.89
CA GLY A 19 -28.71 -28.07 9.64
C GLY A 19 -27.72 -27.38 8.68
N SER A 20 -27.76 -27.81 7.42
CA SER A 20 -26.84 -27.32 6.41
C SER A 20 -27.43 -27.47 4.99
N MET A 21 -26.99 -26.63 4.05
CA MET A 21 -27.23 -26.79 2.62
C MET A 21 -26.09 -27.58 1.99
N ARG A 22 -26.41 -28.69 1.31
CA ARG A 22 -25.46 -29.46 0.54
C ARG A 22 -25.56 -29.10 -0.94
N LEU A 23 -24.48 -28.55 -1.49
CA LEU A 23 -24.37 -28.29 -2.92
C LEU A 23 -24.16 -29.59 -3.71
N ASN A 24 -24.79 -29.69 -4.86
CA ASN A 24 -24.64 -30.82 -5.79
C ASN A 24 -24.82 -30.36 -7.24
N ALA A 25 -24.74 -31.27 -8.20
CA ALA A 25 -24.82 -30.96 -9.64
C ALA A 25 -26.18 -30.36 -10.08
N GLU A 26 -27.23 -30.55 -9.26
CA GLU A 26 -28.57 -29.98 -9.53
C GLU A 26 -28.76 -28.61 -8.91
N THR A 27 -27.84 -28.13 -8.05
CA THR A 27 -27.92 -26.79 -7.48
C THR A 27 -27.84 -25.72 -8.55
N ARG A 28 -28.64 -24.67 -8.45
CA ARG A 28 -28.69 -23.54 -9.38
C ARG A 28 -28.39 -22.24 -8.66
N ILE A 29 -27.66 -21.34 -9.33
CA ILE A 29 -27.57 -19.93 -8.93
C ILE A 29 -28.67 -19.19 -9.70
N VAL A 30 -29.57 -18.53 -8.99
CA VAL A 30 -30.77 -17.89 -9.56
C VAL A 30 -30.63 -16.38 -9.43
N LEU A 31 -30.82 -15.68 -10.55
CA LEU A 31 -31.02 -14.25 -10.61
C LEU A 31 -32.53 -13.96 -10.74
N LEU A 32 -33.05 -12.97 -10.05
CA LEU A 32 -34.42 -12.55 -10.19
C LEU A 32 -34.71 -12.00 -11.59
N PRO A 33 -35.99 -12.00 -12.07
CA PRO A 33 -36.32 -11.60 -13.42
C PRO A 33 -35.86 -10.20 -13.79
N ASP A 34 -35.98 -9.26 -12.86
CA ASP A 34 -35.65 -7.85 -13.05
C ASP A 34 -34.22 -7.50 -12.55
N ALA A 35 -33.40 -8.51 -12.19
CA ALA A 35 -32.04 -8.30 -11.70
C ALA A 35 -31.23 -7.45 -12.67
N ALA A 36 -30.48 -6.49 -12.12
CA ALA A 36 -29.60 -5.58 -12.83
C ALA A 36 -28.54 -6.32 -13.67
N GLU A 37 -28.10 -5.71 -14.76
CA GLU A 37 -27.11 -6.31 -15.67
C GLU A 37 -25.84 -6.80 -14.95
N GLY A 38 -25.32 -6.02 -14.00
CA GLY A 38 -24.13 -6.37 -13.19
C GLY A 38 -24.32 -7.55 -12.24
N ALA A 39 -25.53 -8.02 -11.96
CA ALA A 39 -25.81 -9.17 -11.12
C ALA A 39 -25.23 -10.48 -11.69
N LEU A 40 -25.14 -10.59 -13.03
CA LEU A 40 -24.54 -11.75 -13.68
C LEU A 40 -23.08 -11.94 -13.30
N LEU A 41 -22.29 -10.88 -13.23
CA LEU A 41 -20.87 -10.98 -12.85
C LEU A 41 -20.73 -11.47 -11.39
N ALA A 42 -21.53 -10.97 -10.46
CA ALA A 42 -21.54 -11.45 -9.07
C ALA A 42 -21.88 -12.94 -8.97
N ALA A 43 -22.87 -13.40 -9.75
CA ALA A 43 -23.21 -14.81 -9.84
C ALA A 43 -22.07 -15.66 -10.47
N GLN A 44 -21.38 -15.14 -11.48
CA GLN A 44 -20.23 -15.79 -12.10
C GLN A 44 -19.06 -15.94 -11.12
N GLN A 45 -18.73 -14.87 -10.38
CA GLN A 45 -17.70 -14.89 -9.34
C GLN A 45 -18.03 -15.94 -8.25
N LEU A 46 -19.28 -15.99 -7.80
CA LEU A 46 -19.73 -17.00 -6.84
C LEU A 46 -19.62 -18.42 -7.41
N ARG A 47 -20.10 -18.65 -8.65
CA ARG A 47 -19.98 -19.95 -9.34
C ARG A 47 -18.52 -20.40 -9.44
N ASP A 48 -17.64 -19.50 -9.81
CA ASP A 48 -16.22 -19.83 -10.03
C ASP A 48 -15.51 -20.11 -8.69
N GLU A 49 -15.88 -19.45 -7.60
CA GLU A 49 -15.42 -19.79 -6.25
C GLU A 49 -15.92 -21.17 -5.78
N ILE A 50 -17.22 -21.46 -6.00
CA ILE A 50 -17.78 -22.79 -5.72
C ILE A 50 -17.08 -23.87 -6.54
N ALA A 51 -16.84 -23.62 -7.83
CA ALA A 51 -16.14 -24.57 -8.69
C ALA A 51 -14.70 -24.83 -8.22
N ARG A 52 -14.00 -23.80 -7.77
CA ARG A 52 -12.64 -23.91 -7.20
C ARG A 52 -12.64 -24.73 -5.91
N ALA A 53 -13.62 -24.49 -5.03
CA ALA A 53 -13.69 -25.15 -3.73
C ALA A 53 -14.21 -26.60 -3.77
N THR A 54 -15.03 -26.95 -4.78
CA THR A 54 -15.80 -28.20 -4.81
C THR A 54 -15.68 -29.01 -6.09
N GLY A 55 -15.20 -28.41 -7.18
CA GLY A 55 -15.26 -28.97 -8.54
C GLY A 55 -16.65 -28.83 -9.21
N LEU A 56 -17.67 -28.32 -8.52
CA LEU A 56 -19.03 -28.17 -9.04
C LEU A 56 -19.17 -26.84 -9.80
N ARG A 57 -19.42 -26.89 -11.11
CA ARG A 57 -19.74 -25.71 -11.91
C ARG A 57 -21.26 -25.56 -12.04
N LEU A 58 -21.85 -24.78 -11.12
CA LEU A 58 -23.30 -24.59 -11.02
C LEU A 58 -23.83 -23.76 -12.21
N PRO A 59 -24.99 -24.12 -12.81
CA PRO A 59 -25.64 -23.28 -13.81
C PRO A 59 -26.20 -22.00 -13.16
N ILE A 60 -26.06 -20.89 -13.87
CA ILE A 60 -26.70 -19.61 -13.54
C ILE A 60 -27.97 -19.52 -14.38
N VAL A 61 -29.11 -19.24 -13.75
CA VAL A 61 -30.42 -19.12 -14.41
C VAL A 61 -31.09 -17.82 -14.01
N LYS A 62 -31.82 -17.22 -14.96
CA LYS A 62 -32.73 -16.08 -14.74
C LYS A 62 -34.13 -16.56 -15.09
N THR A 63 -35.06 -16.57 -14.13
CA THR A 63 -36.38 -17.19 -14.31
C THR A 63 -37.46 -16.49 -13.53
N GLN A 64 -38.69 -16.45 -14.07
CA GLN A 64 -39.90 -16.00 -13.37
C GLN A 64 -40.52 -17.14 -12.55
N GLU A 65 -40.20 -18.39 -12.89
CA GLU A 65 -40.73 -19.53 -12.15
C GLU A 65 -40.01 -19.67 -10.81
N PRO A 66 -40.72 -19.72 -9.68
CA PRO A 66 -40.11 -19.84 -8.36
C PRO A 66 -39.43 -21.21 -8.20
N LEU A 67 -38.11 -21.20 -8.02
CA LEU A 67 -37.33 -22.36 -7.68
C LEU A 67 -37.08 -22.37 -6.15
N TRP A 68 -37.70 -23.33 -5.44
CA TRP A 68 -37.74 -23.32 -3.98
C TRP A 68 -36.72 -24.23 -3.29
N ARG A 69 -36.10 -25.15 -4.03
CA ARG A 69 -35.17 -26.13 -3.46
C ARG A 69 -33.88 -26.25 -4.26
N ASN A 70 -32.81 -26.45 -3.55
CA ASN A 70 -31.48 -26.63 -4.10
C ASN A 70 -31.02 -25.45 -4.96
N VAL A 71 -31.23 -24.22 -4.43
CA VAL A 71 -30.94 -22.96 -5.12
C VAL A 71 -30.19 -21.98 -4.25
N ILE A 72 -29.37 -21.16 -4.92
CA ILE A 72 -28.73 -19.98 -4.36
C ILE A 72 -29.34 -18.78 -5.10
N VAL A 73 -30.12 -17.95 -4.42
CA VAL A 73 -30.82 -16.79 -5.01
C VAL A 73 -30.04 -15.53 -4.71
N LEU A 74 -29.75 -14.73 -5.75
CA LEU A 74 -29.19 -13.39 -5.61
C LEU A 74 -30.25 -12.36 -5.97
N ALA A 75 -30.55 -11.45 -5.02
CA ALA A 75 -31.60 -10.44 -5.13
C ALA A 75 -31.00 -9.04 -4.97
N ASP A 76 -31.34 -8.13 -5.90
CA ASP A 76 -30.96 -6.72 -5.89
C ASP A 76 -32.16 -5.77 -5.68
N ASP A 77 -33.28 -6.32 -5.21
CA ASP A 77 -34.45 -5.57 -4.78
C ASP A 77 -34.97 -6.11 -3.44
N LEU A 78 -35.43 -5.21 -2.59
CA LEU A 78 -35.92 -5.56 -1.25
C LEU A 78 -37.22 -6.36 -1.25
N ALA A 79 -38.11 -6.12 -2.19
CA ALA A 79 -39.39 -6.81 -2.25
C ALA A 79 -39.19 -8.28 -2.62
N GLY A 80 -38.35 -8.55 -3.61
CA GLY A 80 -37.93 -9.89 -3.98
C GLY A 80 -37.16 -10.60 -2.85
N LEU A 81 -36.28 -9.89 -2.13
CA LEU A 81 -35.55 -10.40 -1.00
C LEU A 81 -36.48 -10.74 0.17
N GLU A 82 -37.43 -9.85 0.54
CA GLU A 82 -38.39 -10.02 1.63
C GLU A 82 -39.31 -11.25 1.44
N ALA A 83 -39.68 -11.52 0.18
CA ALA A 83 -40.44 -12.73 -0.14
C ALA A 83 -39.66 -14.04 0.01
N LEU A 84 -38.33 -13.96 0.13
CA LEU A 84 -37.41 -15.11 0.16
C LEU A 84 -36.81 -15.38 1.55
N VAL A 85 -36.57 -14.35 2.35
CA VAL A 85 -36.02 -14.51 3.69
C VAL A 85 -37.09 -14.99 4.68
N SER A 86 -36.68 -15.74 5.70
CA SER A 86 -37.61 -16.33 6.67
C SER A 86 -37.84 -15.47 7.89
N GLU A 87 -36.92 -14.57 8.22
CA GLU A 87 -37.03 -13.66 9.37
C GLU A 87 -37.81 -12.41 8.99
N GLU A 88 -39.00 -12.26 9.61
CA GLU A 88 -39.90 -11.12 9.39
C GLU A 88 -39.25 -9.81 9.87
N GLY A 89 -39.33 -8.75 9.08
CA GLY A 89 -38.78 -7.42 9.39
C GLY A 89 -37.28 -7.25 9.12
N LEU A 90 -36.58 -8.29 8.68
CA LEU A 90 -35.14 -8.23 8.40
C LEU A 90 -34.82 -7.19 7.32
N CYS A 91 -35.64 -7.06 6.29
CA CYS A 91 -35.47 -6.09 5.22
C CYS A 91 -35.82 -4.63 5.62
N ASP A 92 -36.69 -4.44 6.61
CA ASP A 92 -37.00 -3.11 7.13
C ASP A 92 -35.82 -2.47 7.87
N ASP A 93 -35.02 -3.27 8.54
CA ASP A 93 -33.80 -2.80 9.19
C ASP A 93 -32.73 -2.40 8.16
N LEU A 94 -32.60 -3.13 7.04
CA LEU A 94 -31.66 -2.78 5.97
C LEU A 94 -31.92 -1.37 5.42
N ARG A 95 -33.17 -1.01 5.12
CA ARG A 95 -33.54 0.31 4.60
C ARG A 95 -33.10 1.48 5.49
N LYS A 96 -32.98 1.25 6.79
CA LYS A 96 -32.62 2.28 7.78
C LYS A 96 -31.11 2.45 7.97
N GLN A 97 -30.34 1.46 7.54
CA GLN A 97 -28.91 1.37 7.87
C GLN A 97 -28.02 1.98 6.77
N SER A 98 -28.11 1.50 5.54
CA SER A 98 -27.26 1.91 4.43
C SER A 98 -27.78 1.35 3.11
N ASP A 99 -27.55 2.05 2.01
CA ASP A 99 -27.73 1.56 0.63
C ASP A 99 -26.80 0.39 0.27
N GLN A 100 -25.80 0.14 1.09
CA GLN A 100 -24.84 -0.98 0.98
C GLN A 100 -25.19 -2.15 1.91
N ALA A 101 -26.28 -2.04 2.68
CA ALA A 101 -26.70 -3.07 3.61
C ALA A 101 -27.21 -4.32 2.89
N TYR A 102 -26.85 -5.50 3.39
CA TYR A 102 -27.20 -6.77 2.76
C TYR A 102 -27.58 -7.85 3.78
N VAL A 103 -28.26 -8.87 3.28
CA VAL A 103 -28.61 -10.09 4.02
C VAL A 103 -28.02 -11.30 3.31
N VAL A 104 -27.60 -12.29 4.11
CA VAL A 104 -27.41 -13.68 3.66
C VAL A 104 -28.17 -14.59 4.56
N GLU A 105 -29.03 -15.45 4.01
CA GLU A 105 -29.69 -16.52 4.72
C GLU A 105 -29.38 -17.87 4.05
N ILE A 106 -28.87 -18.82 4.82
CA ILE A 106 -28.62 -20.19 4.37
C ILE A 106 -29.47 -21.14 5.21
N GLN A 107 -30.29 -21.94 4.53
CA GLN A 107 -31.14 -22.96 5.11
C GLN A 107 -30.92 -24.32 4.42
N PRO A 108 -31.36 -25.42 4.99
CA PRO A 108 -31.34 -26.70 4.29
C PRO A 108 -32.03 -26.63 2.91
N GLY A 109 -31.25 -26.72 1.84
CA GLY A 109 -31.71 -26.71 0.45
C GLY A 109 -31.90 -25.34 -0.20
N ARG A 110 -31.63 -24.23 0.49
CA ARG A 110 -31.70 -22.88 -0.10
C ARG A 110 -30.71 -21.92 0.54
N ALA A 111 -30.10 -21.09 -0.27
CA ALA A 111 -29.39 -19.90 0.18
C ALA A 111 -29.98 -18.66 -0.55
N VAL A 112 -30.06 -17.54 0.15
CA VAL A 112 -30.49 -16.24 -0.39
C VAL A 112 -29.48 -15.18 0.01
N ALA A 113 -29.10 -14.29 -0.91
CA ALA A 113 -28.23 -13.18 -0.60
C ALA A 113 -28.62 -11.95 -1.41
N GLY A 114 -28.59 -10.76 -0.81
CA GLY A 114 -28.89 -9.51 -1.50
C GLY A 114 -29.26 -8.36 -0.59
N GLY A 115 -29.80 -7.30 -1.18
CA GLY A 115 -30.23 -6.09 -0.50
C GLY A 115 -30.89 -5.09 -1.48
N ASP A 116 -30.84 -3.80 -1.16
CA ASP A 116 -31.41 -2.74 -2.03
C ASP A 116 -30.37 -2.28 -3.03
N GLY A 117 -30.47 -2.82 -4.25
CA GLY A 117 -29.61 -2.48 -5.36
C GLY A 117 -28.39 -3.40 -5.55
N LEU A 118 -27.67 -3.14 -6.63
CA LEU A 118 -26.60 -3.99 -7.13
C LEU A 118 -25.40 -4.10 -6.18
N GLN A 119 -25.10 -3.03 -5.45
CA GLN A 119 -23.95 -3.05 -4.53
C GLN A 119 -24.20 -3.97 -3.33
N ALA A 120 -25.41 -3.92 -2.77
CA ALA A 120 -25.83 -4.83 -1.70
C ALA A 120 -25.84 -6.31 -2.15
N LEU A 121 -26.35 -6.58 -3.37
CA LEU A 121 -26.28 -7.92 -3.98
C LEU A 121 -24.83 -8.38 -4.12
N ARG A 122 -23.91 -7.52 -4.61
CA ARG A 122 -22.48 -7.84 -4.71
C ARG A 122 -21.91 -8.26 -3.36
N TYR A 123 -22.17 -7.50 -2.29
CA TYR A 123 -21.63 -7.81 -0.95
C TYR A 123 -22.21 -9.12 -0.39
N GLY A 124 -23.48 -9.40 -0.62
CA GLY A 124 -24.07 -10.68 -0.30
C GLY A 124 -23.41 -11.84 -1.05
N ALA A 125 -23.16 -11.66 -2.36
CA ALA A 125 -22.45 -12.66 -3.17
C ALA A 125 -21.00 -12.86 -2.73
N GLN A 126 -20.26 -11.79 -2.35
CA GLN A 126 -18.92 -11.91 -1.80
C GLN A 126 -18.91 -12.68 -0.47
N THR A 127 -19.92 -12.46 0.38
CA THR A 127 -20.09 -13.21 1.62
C THR A 127 -20.32 -14.70 1.35
N LEU A 128 -21.17 -15.05 0.37
CA LEU A 128 -21.35 -16.45 -0.07
C LEU A 128 -20.08 -17.05 -0.68
N ARG A 129 -19.25 -16.25 -1.37
CA ARG A 129 -17.92 -16.70 -1.85
C ARG A 129 -17.02 -17.11 -0.67
N GLN A 130 -17.03 -16.34 0.42
CA GLN A 130 -16.27 -16.68 1.63
C GLN A 130 -16.83 -17.95 2.29
N VAL A 131 -18.14 -18.14 2.29
CA VAL A 131 -18.75 -19.42 2.73
C VAL A 131 -18.26 -20.58 1.87
N ALA A 132 -18.30 -20.46 0.55
CA ALA A 132 -17.83 -21.49 -0.38
C ALA A 132 -16.35 -21.82 -0.16
N ARG A 133 -15.50 -20.78 -0.01
CA ARG A 133 -14.06 -20.90 0.23
C ARG A 133 -13.75 -21.67 1.51
N ARG A 134 -14.58 -21.50 2.57
CA ARG A 134 -14.37 -22.10 3.88
C ARG A 134 -15.06 -23.44 4.10
N ALA A 135 -16.30 -23.58 3.63
CA ALA A 135 -17.16 -24.74 3.86
C ALA A 135 -17.27 -25.69 2.68
N GLY A 136 -16.64 -25.34 1.55
CA GLY A 136 -16.72 -26.17 0.33
C GLY A 136 -18.16 -26.37 -0.12
N GLY A 137 -18.61 -27.62 -0.23
CA GLY A 137 -19.96 -27.96 -0.69
C GLY A 137 -21.01 -28.20 0.40
N LEU A 138 -20.67 -27.99 1.69
CA LEU A 138 -21.59 -28.17 2.82
C LEU A 138 -21.67 -26.89 3.65
N TRP A 139 -22.64 -26.04 3.30
CA TRP A 139 -22.82 -24.73 3.90
C TRP A 139 -23.67 -24.81 5.17
N PRO A 140 -23.17 -24.34 6.34
CA PRO A 140 -23.98 -24.34 7.56
C PRO A 140 -25.18 -23.41 7.42
N ALA A 141 -26.29 -23.75 8.06
CA ALA A 141 -27.43 -22.83 8.15
C ALA A 141 -27.01 -21.62 8.99
N LEU A 142 -27.21 -20.42 8.45
CA LEU A 142 -26.88 -19.14 9.10
C LEU A 142 -27.71 -18.00 8.54
N THR A 143 -27.84 -16.93 9.32
CA THR A 143 -28.39 -15.64 8.89
C THR A 143 -27.38 -14.54 9.20
N ILE A 144 -27.11 -13.69 8.22
CA ILE A 144 -26.29 -12.49 8.32
C ILE A 144 -27.17 -11.29 7.95
N SER A 145 -27.12 -10.22 8.74
CA SER A 145 -27.57 -8.87 8.39
C SER A 145 -26.42 -7.92 8.67
N ASP A 146 -25.99 -7.17 7.66
CA ASP A 146 -24.71 -6.47 7.73
C ASP A 146 -24.68 -5.21 6.87
N HIS A 147 -23.85 -4.23 7.27
CA HIS A 147 -23.63 -2.97 6.58
C HIS A 147 -22.29 -2.34 7.01
N PRO A 148 -21.66 -1.47 6.19
CA PRO A 148 -20.43 -0.78 6.59
C PRO A 148 -20.68 0.35 7.59
N CYS A 149 -19.69 0.66 8.44
CA CYS A 149 -19.65 1.90 9.23
C CYS A 149 -19.28 3.09 8.35
N LEU A 150 -18.21 2.97 7.56
CA LEU A 150 -17.80 3.99 6.61
C LEU A 150 -18.29 3.62 5.20
N PRO A 151 -19.05 4.50 4.51
CA PRO A 151 -19.57 4.21 3.18
C PRO A 151 -18.46 4.07 2.13
N ASN A 152 -17.33 4.81 2.28
CA ASN A 152 -16.20 4.74 1.37
C ASN A 152 -15.00 4.04 2.06
N ARG A 153 -14.47 3.01 1.42
CA ARG A 153 -13.38 2.18 1.95
C ARG A 153 -12.40 1.91 0.83
N GLY A 154 -11.30 2.67 0.84
CA GLY A 154 -10.38 2.71 -0.28
C GLY A 154 -8.97 2.22 0.04
N VAL A 155 -8.27 1.93 -1.05
CA VAL A 155 -6.82 1.80 -1.11
C VAL A 155 -6.30 2.85 -2.08
N MET A 156 -5.21 3.52 -1.71
CA MET A 156 -4.39 4.27 -2.63
C MET A 156 -3.05 3.56 -2.80
N MET A 157 -2.69 3.27 -4.04
CA MET A 157 -1.41 2.65 -4.41
C MET A 157 -0.52 3.69 -5.08
N ASP A 158 0.71 3.82 -4.59
CA ASP A 158 1.74 4.61 -5.27
C ASP A 158 2.27 3.84 -6.49
N VAL A 159 2.05 4.40 -7.67
CA VAL A 159 2.49 3.82 -8.95
C VAL A 159 3.57 4.65 -9.64
N CYS A 160 4.11 5.67 -8.96
CA CYS A 160 5.08 6.59 -9.58
C CYS A 160 6.47 6.60 -8.95
N ARG A 161 6.64 6.03 -7.74
CA ARG A 161 7.95 6.03 -7.06
C ARG A 161 8.74 4.74 -7.29
N GLY A 162 8.80 4.30 -8.55
CA GLY A 162 9.67 3.23 -9.02
C GLY A 162 9.02 1.86 -9.16
N LYS A 163 7.68 1.72 -8.99
CA LYS A 163 7.01 0.45 -9.25
C LYS A 163 5.64 0.64 -9.89
N VAL A 164 5.56 0.46 -11.20
CA VAL A 164 4.29 0.45 -11.92
C VAL A 164 3.77 -0.98 -12.02
N PRO A 165 2.60 -1.30 -11.44
CA PRO A 165 2.02 -2.64 -11.53
C PRO A 165 1.66 -3.03 -12.96
N THR A 166 1.64 -4.33 -13.25
CA THR A 166 1.03 -4.84 -14.49
C THR A 166 -0.50 -4.76 -14.40
N MET A 167 -1.19 -4.75 -15.54
CA MET A 167 -2.67 -4.77 -15.57
C MET A 167 -3.25 -6.01 -14.86
N ASP A 168 -2.60 -7.17 -14.97
CA ASP A 168 -3.01 -8.37 -14.23
C ASP A 168 -2.91 -8.17 -12.72
N THR A 169 -1.90 -7.44 -12.25
CA THR A 169 -1.75 -7.10 -10.83
C THR A 169 -2.81 -6.11 -10.37
N LEU A 170 -3.08 -5.05 -11.15
CA LEU A 170 -4.15 -4.10 -10.83
C LEU A 170 -5.52 -4.77 -10.78
N LYS A 171 -5.82 -5.68 -11.71
CA LYS A 171 -7.03 -6.49 -11.69
C LYS A 171 -7.09 -7.45 -10.49
N TRP A 172 -5.96 -8.04 -10.10
CA TRP A 172 -5.88 -8.84 -8.87
C TRP A 172 -6.20 -8.01 -7.63
N VAL A 173 -5.64 -6.79 -7.52
CA VAL A 173 -5.98 -5.86 -6.42
C VAL A 173 -7.48 -5.56 -6.40
N VAL A 174 -8.07 -5.24 -7.54
CA VAL A 174 -9.51 -5.00 -7.68
C VAL A 174 -10.34 -6.22 -7.28
N ASP A 175 -9.92 -7.43 -7.63
CA ASP A 175 -10.61 -8.68 -7.26
C ASP A 175 -10.55 -8.95 -5.75
N GLU A 176 -9.40 -8.70 -5.10
CA GLU A 176 -9.26 -8.79 -3.64
C GLU A 176 -10.09 -7.70 -2.95
N MET A 177 -10.03 -6.46 -3.41
CA MET A 177 -10.85 -5.37 -2.89
C MET A 177 -12.35 -5.70 -2.94
N ALA A 178 -12.82 -6.22 -4.07
CA ALA A 178 -14.23 -6.63 -4.23
C ALA A 178 -14.62 -7.75 -3.26
N LEU A 179 -13.77 -8.80 -3.13
CA LEU A 179 -14.03 -9.92 -2.23
C LEU A 179 -14.18 -9.49 -0.77
N TYR A 180 -13.40 -8.48 -0.36
CA TYR A 180 -13.38 -7.94 1.00
C TYR A 180 -14.13 -6.61 1.14
N LYS A 181 -15.04 -6.31 0.21
CA LYS A 181 -16.03 -5.22 0.27
C LYS A 181 -15.45 -3.81 0.36
N MET A 182 -14.27 -3.60 -0.21
CA MET A 182 -13.74 -2.27 -0.48
C MET A 182 -14.36 -1.71 -1.77
N ASN A 183 -14.43 -0.38 -1.91
CA ASN A 183 -15.15 0.24 -3.01
C ASN A 183 -14.49 1.46 -3.65
N VAL A 184 -13.27 1.85 -3.23
CA VAL A 184 -12.51 2.95 -3.85
C VAL A 184 -11.07 2.52 -4.08
N LEU A 185 -10.57 2.70 -5.30
CA LEU A 185 -9.16 2.54 -5.67
C LEU A 185 -8.62 3.85 -6.21
N GLN A 186 -7.49 4.32 -5.69
CA GLN A 186 -6.73 5.41 -6.26
C GLN A 186 -5.33 4.93 -6.67
N LEU A 187 -4.84 5.40 -7.80
CA LEU A 187 -3.47 5.19 -8.23
C LEU A 187 -2.75 6.54 -8.14
N TYR A 188 -1.88 6.68 -7.12
CA TYR A 188 -1.12 7.90 -6.91
C TYR A 188 -0.15 8.13 -8.06
N THR A 189 -0.31 9.26 -8.75
CA THR A 189 0.42 9.57 -9.97
C THR A 189 1.06 10.95 -9.88
N GLU A 190 2.34 11.04 -10.24
CA GLU A 190 3.08 12.28 -10.47
C GLU A 190 3.42 12.41 -11.97
N HIS A 191 3.96 11.34 -12.56
CA HIS A 191 4.47 11.34 -13.95
C HIS A 191 4.22 10.03 -14.70
N THR A 192 3.73 9.00 -14.05
CA THR A 192 3.58 7.66 -14.65
C THR A 192 2.27 7.46 -15.41
N PHE A 193 1.79 8.48 -16.08
CA PHE A 193 0.72 8.42 -17.07
C PHE A 193 1.23 8.87 -18.43
N GLN A 194 0.72 8.29 -19.53
CA GLN A 194 1.10 8.65 -20.89
C GLN A 194 0.23 9.81 -21.38
N PHE A 195 0.71 11.03 -21.17
CA PHE A 195 0.03 12.24 -21.64
C PHE A 195 0.23 12.43 -23.13
N ALA A 196 -0.83 12.66 -23.88
CA ALA A 196 -0.79 12.82 -25.33
C ALA A 196 -0.15 14.16 -25.76
N HIS A 197 -0.42 15.25 -25.02
CA HIS A 197 0.15 16.58 -25.26
C HIS A 197 1.56 16.73 -24.67
N HIS A 198 1.90 15.92 -23.66
CA HIS A 198 3.19 15.94 -22.98
C HIS A 198 3.87 14.55 -22.95
N PRO A 199 4.17 13.94 -24.11
CA PRO A 199 4.60 12.54 -24.18
C PRO A 199 5.93 12.24 -23.50
N ARG A 200 6.75 13.27 -23.22
CA ARG A 200 8.00 13.10 -22.49
C ARG A 200 7.81 12.90 -20.98
N ILE A 201 6.69 13.36 -20.43
CA ILE A 201 6.33 13.05 -19.04
C ILE A 201 6.00 11.57 -18.98
N GLY A 202 6.74 10.81 -18.17
CA GLY A 202 6.55 9.36 -18.06
C GLY A 202 7.18 8.52 -19.19
N GLU A 203 7.96 9.13 -20.09
CA GLU A 203 8.77 8.40 -21.06
C GLU A 203 9.74 7.45 -20.32
N ASP A 204 9.82 6.19 -20.75
CA ASP A 204 10.65 5.13 -20.14
C ASP A 204 10.33 4.78 -18.67
N CYS A 205 9.26 5.33 -18.09
CA CYS A 205 8.83 5.06 -16.72
C CYS A 205 7.88 3.86 -16.60
N GLY A 206 7.53 3.20 -17.70
CA GLY A 206 6.51 2.14 -17.71
C GLY A 206 5.10 2.65 -17.46
N SER A 207 4.86 3.91 -17.78
CA SER A 207 3.63 4.65 -17.50
C SER A 207 2.37 3.95 -18.01
N LEU A 208 1.29 4.16 -17.27
CA LEU A 208 -0.05 3.68 -17.61
C LEU A 208 -0.62 4.53 -18.76
N SER A 209 -1.27 3.89 -19.71
CA SER A 209 -1.91 4.57 -20.85
C SER A 209 -3.39 4.86 -20.56
N SER A 210 -4.01 5.71 -21.40
CA SER A 210 -5.46 5.89 -21.39
C SER A 210 -6.20 4.55 -21.62
N GLU A 211 -5.68 3.67 -22.48
CA GLU A 211 -6.24 2.33 -22.71
C GLU A 211 -6.18 1.48 -21.44
N ASP A 212 -5.04 1.46 -20.72
CA ASP A 212 -4.91 0.79 -19.42
C ASP A 212 -5.96 1.30 -18.42
N MET A 213 -6.18 2.62 -18.36
CA MET A 213 -7.12 3.21 -17.40
C MET A 213 -8.58 2.95 -17.77
N LEU A 214 -8.94 3.05 -19.06
CA LEU A 214 -10.28 2.69 -19.53
C LEU A 214 -10.61 1.22 -19.23
N GLU A 215 -9.67 0.32 -19.45
CA GLU A 215 -9.82 -1.10 -19.13
C GLU A 215 -9.97 -1.33 -17.62
N LEU A 216 -9.13 -0.68 -16.81
CA LEU A 216 -9.17 -0.81 -15.35
C LEU A 216 -10.44 -0.20 -14.75
N ASP A 217 -10.88 0.98 -15.24
CA ASP A 217 -12.10 1.65 -14.80
C ASP A 217 -13.34 0.77 -15.06
N ALA A 218 -13.45 0.23 -16.27
CA ALA A 218 -14.53 -0.69 -16.61
C ALA A 218 -14.50 -1.96 -15.74
N TYR A 219 -13.31 -2.52 -15.50
CA TYR A 219 -13.12 -3.71 -14.67
C TYR A 219 -13.49 -3.48 -13.21
N ALA A 220 -13.07 -2.35 -12.62
CA ALA A 220 -13.36 -1.94 -11.25
C ALA A 220 -14.86 -1.66 -11.08
N LYS A 221 -15.43 -0.84 -11.96
CA LYS A 221 -16.86 -0.47 -11.95
C LYS A 221 -17.78 -1.70 -12.02
N ALA A 222 -17.45 -2.69 -12.86
CA ALA A 222 -18.21 -3.93 -12.93
C ALA A 222 -18.24 -4.69 -11.58
N ARG A 223 -17.23 -4.46 -10.70
CA ARG A 223 -17.10 -5.06 -9.37
C ARG A 223 -17.59 -4.16 -8.23
N GLY A 224 -18.11 -2.98 -8.54
CA GLY A 224 -18.58 -2.01 -7.55
C GLY A 224 -17.47 -1.24 -6.87
N ILE A 225 -16.36 -1.06 -7.56
CA ILE A 225 -15.22 -0.26 -7.12
C ILE A 225 -15.10 0.96 -8.02
N GLU A 226 -15.02 2.13 -7.42
CA GLU A 226 -14.72 3.39 -8.09
C GLU A 226 -13.22 3.54 -8.26
N LEU A 227 -12.75 3.71 -9.49
CA LEU A 227 -11.38 4.08 -9.80
C LEU A 227 -11.29 5.61 -9.83
N THR A 228 -10.76 6.20 -8.77
CA THR A 228 -10.61 7.66 -8.66
C THR A 228 -9.28 8.09 -9.26
N PRO A 229 -9.25 9.00 -10.25
CA PRO A 229 -8.01 9.58 -10.76
C PRO A 229 -7.28 10.35 -9.67
N ASN A 230 -5.94 10.30 -9.73
CA ASN A 230 -5.05 11.04 -8.83
C ASN A 230 -3.88 11.57 -9.65
N LEU A 231 -3.64 12.88 -9.57
CA LEU A 231 -2.49 13.54 -10.20
C LEU A 231 -2.06 14.71 -9.34
N ASN A 232 -0.82 14.68 -8.86
CA ASN A 232 -0.28 15.82 -8.11
C ASN A 232 -0.22 17.07 -8.98
N SER A 233 -0.87 18.12 -8.48
CA SER A 233 -1.10 19.36 -9.22
C SER A 233 -0.47 20.58 -8.53
N PHE A 234 0.32 20.39 -7.46
CA PHE A 234 1.01 21.48 -6.77
C PHE A 234 2.41 21.08 -6.28
N GLY A 235 2.53 20.36 -5.13
CA GLY A 235 3.78 19.75 -4.67
C GLY A 235 4.12 18.46 -5.42
N HIS A 236 5.27 17.85 -5.11
CA HIS A 236 5.70 16.56 -5.68
C HIS A 236 5.87 16.54 -7.22
N CYS A 237 6.12 17.70 -7.84
CA CYS A 237 6.30 17.82 -9.27
C CYS A 237 7.78 17.73 -9.71
N GLU A 238 8.70 17.30 -8.85
CA GLU A 238 10.14 17.32 -9.10
C GLU A 238 10.54 16.62 -10.40
N HIS A 239 9.94 15.45 -10.68
CA HIS A 239 10.26 14.71 -11.92
C HIS A 239 10.00 15.56 -13.15
N VAL A 240 8.82 16.16 -13.25
CA VAL A 240 8.41 17.04 -14.36
C VAL A 240 9.23 18.32 -14.37
N LEU A 241 9.35 19.00 -13.24
CA LEU A 241 10.07 20.28 -13.13
C LEU A 241 11.59 20.15 -13.30
N SER A 242 12.15 18.95 -13.24
CA SER A 242 13.55 18.68 -13.56
C SER A 242 13.81 18.60 -15.06
N MET A 243 12.78 18.45 -15.87
CA MET A 243 12.88 18.47 -17.34
C MET A 243 13.05 19.93 -17.82
N PRO A 244 13.98 20.19 -18.75
CA PRO A 244 14.22 21.56 -19.24
C PRO A 244 12.98 22.27 -19.79
N GLU A 245 12.06 21.53 -20.40
CA GLU A 245 10.84 22.04 -21.02
C GLU A 245 9.85 22.61 -19.99
N TYR A 246 9.82 22.05 -18.77
CA TYR A 246 8.86 22.42 -17.72
C TYR A 246 9.49 23.15 -16.53
N ALA A 247 10.82 23.32 -16.52
CA ALA A 247 11.55 23.93 -15.41
C ALA A 247 11.07 25.36 -15.10
N HIS A 248 10.57 26.09 -16.11
CA HIS A 248 10.05 27.46 -15.97
C HIS A 248 8.73 27.53 -15.18
N LEU A 249 8.00 26.43 -15.03
CA LEU A 249 6.75 26.34 -14.26
C LEU A 249 6.99 26.22 -12.76
N ALA A 250 8.25 25.97 -12.33
CA ALA A 250 8.59 25.78 -10.93
C ALA A 250 8.39 27.05 -10.08
N GLU A 251 7.94 26.90 -8.86
CA GLU A 251 7.96 27.92 -7.82
C GLU A 251 9.41 28.41 -7.55
N SER A 252 10.36 27.47 -7.52
CA SER A 252 11.77 27.71 -7.27
C SER A 252 12.66 26.97 -8.25
N ASP A 253 13.55 27.70 -8.96
CA ASP A 253 14.56 27.12 -9.86
C ASP A 253 15.53 26.17 -9.15
N VAL A 254 15.69 26.32 -7.83
CA VAL A 254 16.58 25.50 -7.01
C VAL A 254 15.84 24.26 -6.49
N ALA A 255 14.70 24.46 -5.84
CA ALA A 255 13.93 23.37 -5.24
C ALA A 255 13.26 22.49 -6.29
N ARG A 256 12.60 23.11 -7.29
CA ARG A 256 11.84 22.41 -8.34
C ARG A 256 10.87 21.39 -7.79
N TRP A 257 10.21 21.74 -6.69
CA TRP A 257 9.32 20.85 -5.98
C TRP A 257 7.86 21.14 -6.29
N SER A 258 7.45 22.42 -6.14
CA SER A 258 6.08 22.85 -6.41
C SER A 258 5.98 23.63 -7.72
N LEU A 259 4.82 23.57 -8.35
CA LEU A 259 4.41 24.47 -9.42
C LEU A 259 4.23 25.90 -8.88
N CYS A 260 4.45 26.92 -9.70
CA CYS A 260 4.27 28.31 -9.29
C CYS A 260 2.77 28.69 -9.25
N PRO A 261 2.19 28.99 -8.06
CA PRO A 261 0.74 29.15 -7.92
C PRO A 261 0.16 30.43 -8.53
N ILE A 262 1.02 31.36 -8.94
CA ILE A 262 0.62 32.67 -9.50
C ILE A 262 0.88 32.78 -10.98
N ASP A 263 1.33 31.70 -11.62
CA ASP A 263 1.67 31.66 -13.05
C ASP A 263 0.50 31.09 -13.86
N GLU A 264 0.01 31.87 -14.84
CA GLU A 264 -1.09 31.41 -15.69
C GLU A 264 -0.68 30.21 -16.57
N GLU A 265 0.59 30.11 -17.01
CA GLU A 265 1.08 28.98 -17.79
C GLU A 265 1.00 27.66 -17.01
N VAL A 266 1.03 27.67 -15.66
CA VAL A 266 0.81 26.50 -14.83
C VAL A 266 -0.62 25.96 -14.97
N PHE A 267 -1.61 26.85 -15.05
CA PHE A 267 -3.00 26.44 -15.20
C PHE A 267 -3.28 25.91 -16.61
N ASP A 268 -2.70 26.51 -17.64
CA ASP A 268 -2.78 26.01 -19.03
C ASP A 268 -2.16 24.61 -19.12
N PHE A 269 -0.98 24.41 -18.52
CA PHE A 269 -0.29 23.12 -18.45
C PHE A 269 -1.13 22.06 -17.73
N LEU A 270 -1.72 22.39 -16.56
CA LEU A 270 -2.55 21.47 -15.80
C LEU A 270 -3.85 21.14 -16.55
N ASP A 271 -4.46 22.08 -17.25
CA ASP A 271 -5.66 21.85 -18.06
C ASP A 271 -5.39 20.85 -19.18
N GLU A 272 -4.22 20.93 -19.84
CA GLU A 272 -3.79 19.96 -20.86
C GLU A 272 -3.58 18.56 -20.25
N LEU A 273 -2.95 18.46 -19.06
CA LEU A 273 -2.80 17.17 -18.37
C LEU A 273 -4.15 16.57 -17.95
N TYR A 274 -5.07 17.41 -17.44
CA TYR A 274 -6.42 16.98 -17.05
C TYR A 274 -7.22 16.51 -18.27
N GLY A 275 -7.10 17.24 -19.39
CA GLY A 275 -7.73 16.88 -20.66
C GLY A 275 -7.27 15.51 -21.20
N ASP A 276 -6.00 15.16 -20.99
CA ASP A 276 -5.46 13.87 -21.40
C ASP A 276 -5.85 12.72 -20.47
N MET A 277 -5.91 12.96 -19.17
CA MET A 277 -6.04 11.90 -18.18
C MET A 277 -7.50 11.61 -17.79
N LEU A 278 -8.27 12.66 -17.44
CA LEU A 278 -9.57 12.53 -16.79
C LEU A 278 -10.66 11.84 -17.62
N PRO A 279 -10.69 11.93 -18.97
CA PRO A 279 -11.65 11.20 -19.80
C PRO A 279 -11.56 9.67 -19.68
N SER A 280 -10.44 9.14 -19.16
CA SER A 280 -10.24 7.70 -18.96
C SER A 280 -10.90 7.15 -17.68
N PHE A 281 -11.54 8.01 -16.87
CA PHE A 281 -12.13 7.65 -15.57
C PHE A 281 -13.59 8.03 -15.48
N SER A 282 -14.42 7.08 -15.05
CA SER A 282 -15.86 7.32 -14.84
C SER A 282 -16.18 7.93 -13.47
N SER A 283 -15.24 8.02 -12.52
CA SER A 283 -15.40 8.67 -11.23
C SER A 283 -15.74 10.16 -11.38
N GLU A 284 -16.61 10.68 -10.53
CA GLU A 284 -16.87 12.12 -10.39
C GLU A 284 -15.78 12.82 -9.55
N TRP A 285 -14.99 12.05 -8.79
CA TRP A 285 -13.91 12.55 -7.97
C TRP A 285 -12.57 12.57 -8.70
N PHE A 286 -11.72 13.50 -8.30
CA PHE A 286 -10.34 13.62 -8.74
C PHE A 286 -9.46 14.12 -7.59
N ASN A 287 -8.48 13.34 -7.16
CA ASN A 287 -7.50 13.75 -6.16
C ASN A 287 -6.39 14.56 -6.84
N VAL A 288 -6.33 15.86 -6.55
CA VAL A 288 -5.34 16.80 -7.10
C VAL A 288 -4.06 16.88 -6.26
N GLY A 289 -3.94 16.10 -5.18
CA GLY A 289 -2.79 16.11 -4.28
C GLY A 289 -2.71 17.37 -3.44
N CYS A 290 -1.76 18.26 -3.76
CA CYS A 290 -1.50 19.56 -3.14
C CYS A 290 -0.92 19.52 -1.72
N ASP A 291 -0.38 18.36 -1.31
CA ASP A 291 0.35 18.18 -0.07
C ASP A 291 1.79 18.73 -0.16
N GLU A 292 2.39 18.92 1.02
CA GLU A 292 3.82 19.18 1.20
C GLU A 292 4.41 20.27 0.29
N THR A 293 3.69 21.37 0.09
CA THR A 293 4.14 22.50 -0.75
C THR A 293 5.23 23.34 -0.04
N TRP A 294 6.35 22.69 0.30
CA TRP A 294 7.39 23.23 1.21
C TRP A 294 8.10 24.48 0.69
N ASP A 295 8.22 24.65 -0.63
CA ASP A 295 8.87 25.80 -1.27
C ASP A 295 7.91 26.94 -1.62
N LEU A 296 6.61 26.82 -1.29
CA LEU A 296 5.63 27.89 -1.50
C LEU A 296 6.05 29.18 -0.77
N GLY A 297 6.12 30.27 -1.48
CA GLY A 297 6.57 31.57 -0.99
C GLY A 297 8.10 31.69 -0.81
N LYS A 298 8.88 30.71 -1.29
CA LYS A 298 10.34 30.73 -1.24
C LYS A 298 10.98 31.14 -2.57
N GLY A 299 10.19 31.21 -3.63
CA GLY A 299 10.60 31.54 -4.99
C GLY A 299 9.78 32.65 -5.62
N ARG A 300 9.15 32.35 -6.74
CA ARG A 300 8.41 33.31 -7.59
C ARG A 300 7.17 33.88 -6.92
N SER A 301 6.49 33.11 -6.07
CA SER A 301 5.29 33.55 -5.33
C SER A 301 5.60 34.35 -4.05
N LYS A 302 6.87 34.58 -3.71
CA LYS A 302 7.29 35.22 -2.48
C LYS A 302 6.55 36.54 -2.18
N GLU A 303 6.55 37.47 -3.13
CA GLU A 303 5.90 38.78 -2.94
C GLU A 303 4.38 38.63 -2.75
N ALA A 304 3.74 37.69 -3.43
CA ALA A 304 2.30 37.41 -3.27
C ALA A 304 2.01 36.84 -1.88
N CYS A 305 2.86 35.92 -1.39
CA CYS A 305 2.75 35.35 -0.04
C CYS A 305 3.01 36.41 1.06
N GLU A 306 3.98 37.30 0.87
CA GLU A 306 4.23 38.43 1.79
C GLU A 306 3.04 39.39 1.84
N ALA A 307 2.39 39.65 0.70
CA ALA A 307 1.27 40.59 0.61
C ALA A 307 -0.07 40.05 1.10
N LYS A 308 -0.38 38.76 0.81
CA LYS A 308 -1.71 38.17 1.08
C LYS A 308 -1.68 37.13 2.22
N GLY A 309 -0.50 36.63 2.60
CA GLY A 309 -0.32 35.45 3.45
C GLY A 309 -0.23 34.15 2.63
N THR A 310 0.67 33.26 3.04
CA THR A 310 0.95 32.00 2.34
C THR A 310 -0.29 31.09 2.26
N GLY A 311 -1.04 30.96 3.36
CA GLY A 311 -2.30 30.19 3.37
C GLY A 311 -3.33 30.72 2.36
N ARG A 312 -3.43 32.05 2.19
CA ARG A 312 -4.36 32.64 1.23
C ARG A 312 -3.94 32.33 -0.23
N VAL A 313 -2.65 32.42 -0.54
CA VAL A 313 -2.14 32.04 -1.87
C VAL A 313 -2.40 30.56 -2.16
N TYR A 314 -2.22 29.69 -1.15
CA TYR A 314 -2.56 28.27 -1.27
C TYR A 314 -4.04 28.05 -1.58
N ILE A 315 -4.95 28.68 -0.81
CA ILE A 315 -6.41 28.56 -1.06
C ILE A 315 -6.79 29.13 -2.42
N ASP A 316 -6.25 30.30 -2.83
CA ASP A 316 -6.52 30.88 -4.14
C ASP A 316 -6.15 29.91 -5.27
N PHE A 317 -5.02 29.18 -5.13
CA PHE A 317 -4.59 28.18 -6.09
C PHE A 317 -5.54 26.97 -6.10
N LEU A 318 -5.93 26.43 -4.94
CA LEU A 318 -6.90 25.34 -4.85
C LEU A 318 -8.25 25.67 -5.50
N LEU A 319 -8.74 26.91 -5.33
CA LEU A 319 -9.99 27.35 -5.95
C LEU A 319 -9.86 27.35 -7.49
N ARG A 320 -8.71 27.72 -8.04
CA ARG A 320 -8.43 27.63 -9.48
C ARG A 320 -8.39 26.18 -9.96
N LEU A 321 -7.73 25.28 -9.22
CA LEU A 321 -7.70 23.84 -9.55
C LEU A 321 -9.10 23.25 -9.56
N ARG A 322 -9.94 23.64 -8.57
CA ARG A 322 -11.35 23.21 -8.52
C ARG A 322 -12.11 23.67 -9.76
N GLU A 323 -11.94 24.90 -10.21
CA GLU A 323 -12.57 25.42 -11.43
C GLU A 323 -12.10 24.64 -12.68
N LEU A 324 -10.81 24.35 -12.80
CA LEU A 324 -10.29 23.52 -13.89
C LEU A 324 -10.90 22.11 -13.86
N ALA A 325 -10.85 21.43 -12.74
CA ALA A 325 -11.42 20.10 -12.59
C ALA A 325 -12.93 20.06 -12.88
N ALA A 326 -13.68 21.10 -12.46
CA ALA A 326 -15.10 21.24 -12.78
C ALA A 326 -15.34 21.43 -14.28
N GLY A 327 -14.44 22.08 -15.01
CA GLY A 327 -14.43 22.17 -16.49
C GLY A 327 -14.39 20.78 -17.16
N HIS A 328 -13.72 19.82 -16.52
CA HIS A 328 -13.66 18.42 -16.93
C HIS A 328 -14.73 17.53 -16.26
N GLY A 329 -15.71 18.11 -15.59
CA GLY A 329 -16.81 17.39 -14.93
C GLY A 329 -16.41 16.66 -13.64
N LYS A 330 -15.35 17.10 -12.96
CA LYS A 330 -14.84 16.47 -11.74
C LYS A 330 -14.97 17.37 -10.52
N ARG A 331 -15.16 16.76 -9.35
CA ARG A 331 -15.01 17.34 -8.01
C ARG A 331 -13.64 16.97 -7.49
N ILE A 332 -13.02 17.85 -6.69
CA ILE A 332 -11.66 17.59 -6.22
C ILE A 332 -11.61 16.99 -4.83
N GLN A 333 -10.58 16.16 -4.61
CA GLN A 333 -10.06 15.74 -3.31
C GLN A 333 -8.69 16.35 -3.12
N ILE A 334 -8.35 16.75 -1.91
CA ILE A 334 -7.05 17.33 -1.55
C ILE A 334 -6.52 16.74 -0.26
N TRP A 335 -5.19 16.60 -0.14
CA TRP A 335 -4.54 16.27 1.12
C TRP A 335 -4.60 17.43 2.09
N GLY A 336 -4.88 17.15 3.37
CA GLY A 336 -5.25 18.16 4.35
C GLY A 336 -4.10 18.80 5.14
N ASP A 337 -2.85 18.34 4.98
CA ASP A 337 -1.71 18.76 5.80
C ASP A 337 -1.45 20.26 5.80
N ILE A 338 -1.48 20.92 4.64
CA ILE A 338 -1.27 22.37 4.55
C ILE A 338 -2.40 23.14 5.23
N LEU A 339 -3.64 22.64 5.14
CA LEU A 339 -4.80 23.26 5.79
C LEU A 339 -4.69 23.23 7.33
N LEU A 340 -4.03 22.22 7.90
CA LEU A 340 -3.80 22.15 9.34
C LEU A 340 -2.87 23.26 9.86
N HIS A 341 -2.08 23.89 8.99
CA HIS A 341 -1.31 25.10 9.32
C HIS A 341 -2.15 26.39 9.25
N TYR A 342 -3.31 26.35 8.59
CA TYR A 342 -4.21 27.49 8.39
C TYR A 342 -5.67 27.08 8.64
N PRO A 343 -6.03 26.55 9.82
CA PRO A 343 -7.36 25.98 10.08
C PRO A 343 -8.47 26.99 9.91
N GLU A 344 -8.21 28.29 10.12
CA GLU A 344 -9.16 29.38 9.91
C GLU A 344 -9.57 29.56 8.44
N LEU A 345 -8.78 29.07 7.49
CA LEU A 345 -9.06 29.18 6.05
C LEU A 345 -9.83 27.99 5.49
N VAL A 346 -9.98 26.90 6.25
CA VAL A 346 -10.69 25.69 5.78
C VAL A 346 -12.15 26.03 5.41
N GLY A 347 -12.77 26.95 6.14
CA GLY A 347 -14.13 27.45 5.85
C GLY A 347 -14.28 28.20 4.52
N ASP A 348 -13.18 28.67 3.90
CA ASP A 348 -13.21 29.36 2.61
C ASP A 348 -13.29 28.38 1.43
N LEU A 349 -13.01 27.08 1.66
CA LEU A 349 -13.19 26.06 0.62
C LEU A 349 -14.67 25.77 0.38
N PRO A 350 -15.12 25.57 -0.87
CA PRO A 350 -16.45 25.12 -1.19
C PRO A 350 -16.81 23.76 -0.57
N GLU A 351 -18.11 23.51 -0.36
CA GLU A 351 -18.62 22.26 0.25
C GLU A 351 -18.40 21.01 -0.61
N ASP A 352 -18.15 21.18 -1.90
CA ASP A 352 -17.91 20.11 -2.85
C ASP A 352 -16.41 19.67 -2.95
N VAL A 353 -15.56 20.22 -2.09
CA VAL A 353 -14.16 19.79 -1.92
C VAL A 353 -14.06 18.76 -0.80
N LEU A 354 -13.54 17.57 -1.10
CA LEU A 354 -13.31 16.51 -0.11
C LEU A 354 -11.91 16.63 0.50
N LEU A 355 -11.83 16.66 1.82
CA LEU A 355 -10.59 16.77 2.57
C LEU A 355 -10.07 15.39 2.98
N LEU A 356 -8.77 15.15 2.80
CA LEU A 356 -8.10 13.88 3.10
C LEU A 356 -7.12 14.09 4.26
N ASP A 357 -7.51 13.65 5.47
CA ASP A 357 -6.72 13.75 6.71
C ASP A 357 -5.77 12.56 6.84
N TRP A 358 -4.50 12.75 6.49
CA TRP A 358 -3.52 11.68 6.47
C TRP A 358 -2.58 11.67 7.67
N HIS A 359 -2.40 10.48 8.27
CA HIS A 359 -1.43 10.19 9.31
C HIS A 359 -0.93 8.74 9.20
N TYR A 360 0.36 8.51 9.41
CA TYR A 360 0.99 7.19 9.23
C TYR A 360 1.68 6.67 10.50
N GLY A 361 1.86 7.47 11.52
CA GLY A 361 2.41 7.07 12.82
C GLY A 361 1.36 6.42 13.70
N ALA A 362 1.73 5.35 14.40
CA ALA A 362 0.93 4.79 15.47
C ALA A 362 0.73 5.83 16.59
N ALA A 363 -0.50 6.17 16.89
CA ALA A 363 -0.87 7.11 17.95
C ALA A 363 -2.19 6.70 18.60
N ASP A 364 -2.38 7.14 19.84
CA ASP A 364 -3.64 6.93 20.55
C ASP A 364 -4.68 7.98 20.13
N ASP A 365 -4.23 9.16 19.69
CA ASP A 365 -5.07 10.30 19.33
C ASP A 365 -4.54 11.00 18.08
N TYR A 366 -5.47 11.49 17.24
CA TYR A 366 -5.21 12.25 16.01
C TYR A 366 -6.00 13.57 16.05
N PRO A 367 -5.46 14.65 16.64
CA PRO A 367 -6.17 15.91 16.83
C PRO A 367 -6.66 16.59 15.56
N SER A 368 -6.04 16.30 14.39
CA SER A 368 -6.44 16.81 13.07
C SER A 368 -7.89 16.45 12.72
N VAL A 369 -8.34 15.26 13.12
CA VAL A 369 -9.73 14.80 12.92
C VAL A 369 -10.73 15.81 13.48
N GLY A 370 -10.45 16.39 14.67
CA GLY A 370 -11.27 17.44 15.29
C GLY A 370 -11.32 18.73 14.45
N VAL A 371 -10.20 19.11 13.83
CA VAL A 371 -10.13 20.32 12.98
C VAL A 371 -11.06 20.16 11.76
N PHE A 372 -11.01 19.01 11.10
CA PHE A 372 -11.87 18.76 9.92
C PHE A 372 -13.33 18.58 10.32
N GLN A 373 -13.64 17.92 11.43
CA GLN A 373 -15.00 17.86 11.97
C GLN A 373 -15.58 19.27 12.23
N GLU A 374 -14.83 20.13 12.92
CA GLU A 374 -15.26 21.50 13.25
C GLU A 374 -15.44 22.38 12.01
N SER A 375 -14.73 22.09 10.92
CA SER A 375 -14.86 22.80 9.64
C SER A 375 -16.22 22.58 8.96
N GLY A 376 -16.94 21.51 9.33
CA GLY A 376 -18.19 21.09 8.69
C GLY A 376 -18.04 20.63 7.24
N ARG A 377 -16.80 20.42 6.74
CA ARG A 377 -16.52 19.91 5.40
C ARG A 377 -16.54 18.38 5.40
N GLU A 378 -16.91 17.80 4.26
CA GLU A 378 -16.74 16.35 4.09
C GLU A 378 -15.27 15.98 4.14
N PHE A 379 -14.91 14.95 4.92
CA PHE A 379 -13.55 14.48 5.03
C PHE A 379 -13.46 12.97 5.13
N TRP A 380 -12.34 12.44 4.68
CA TRP A 380 -11.93 11.06 4.91
C TRP A 380 -10.68 11.02 5.76
N VAL A 381 -10.51 9.95 6.51
CA VAL A 381 -9.26 9.65 7.20
C VAL A 381 -8.38 8.74 6.35
N CYS A 382 -7.08 9.04 6.32
CA CYS A 382 -6.13 8.39 5.43
C CYS A 382 -4.99 7.79 6.24
N SER A 383 -5.12 6.50 6.56
CA SER A 383 -4.09 5.71 7.24
C SER A 383 -3.07 5.15 6.25
N GLY A 384 -2.06 4.43 6.76
CA GLY A 384 -1.05 3.82 5.92
C GLY A 384 -0.76 2.36 6.21
N THR A 385 -0.45 1.59 5.17
CA THR A 385 0.00 0.19 5.27
C THR A 385 1.35 0.05 5.94
N SER A 386 2.11 1.15 6.05
CA SER A 386 3.47 1.21 6.57
C SER A 386 4.45 0.26 5.87
N SER A 387 4.23 -0.03 4.58
CA SER A 387 5.05 -0.94 3.78
C SER A 387 6.25 -0.26 3.13
N TRP A 388 6.20 1.05 2.92
CA TRP A 388 7.27 1.82 2.28
C TRP A 388 8.47 2.06 3.21
N ASN A 389 9.63 2.34 2.62
CA ASN A 389 10.91 2.50 3.31
C ASN A 389 11.22 1.34 4.28
N SER A 390 10.84 0.12 3.89
CA SER A 390 10.90 -1.05 4.75
C SER A 390 11.15 -2.31 3.91
N LEU A 391 11.80 -3.30 4.48
CA LEU A 391 11.97 -4.61 3.84
C LEU A 391 10.72 -5.49 3.99
N PHE A 392 9.90 -5.21 4.99
CA PHE A 392 8.59 -5.79 5.23
C PHE A 392 7.71 -4.73 5.91
N PRO A 393 6.38 -4.72 5.73
CA PRO A 393 5.51 -3.74 6.37
C PRO A 393 5.70 -3.68 7.89
N ARG A 394 5.72 -2.48 8.44
CA ARG A 394 5.77 -2.20 9.89
C ARG A 394 4.39 -2.46 10.48
N ILE A 395 4.02 -3.75 10.59
CA ILE A 395 2.66 -4.23 10.92
C ILE A 395 2.14 -3.65 12.24
N ASP A 396 2.99 -3.57 13.28
CA ASP A 396 2.59 -3.06 14.58
C ASP A 396 2.20 -1.58 14.50
N ASN A 397 2.97 -0.77 13.73
CA ASN A 397 2.62 0.63 13.45
C ASN A 397 1.34 0.73 12.61
N ALA A 398 1.25 -0.05 11.52
CA ALA A 398 0.10 -0.01 10.62
C ALA A 398 -1.20 -0.33 11.35
N ASN A 399 -1.21 -1.37 12.19
CA ASN A 399 -2.42 -1.80 12.88
C ASN A 399 -2.95 -0.74 13.85
N VAL A 400 -2.09 -0.14 14.65
CA VAL A 400 -2.48 0.93 15.58
C VAL A 400 -2.98 2.15 14.80
N ASN A 401 -2.24 2.55 13.76
CA ASN A 401 -2.60 3.69 12.93
C ASN A 401 -3.94 3.48 12.23
N ILE A 402 -4.11 2.39 11.48
CA ILE A 402 -5.34 2.11 10.72
C ILE A 402 -6.53 2.04 11.67
N ARG A 403 -6.43 1.28 12.77
CA ARG A 403 -7.53 1.09 13.73
C ARG A 403 -7.92 2.40 14.41
N ASN A 404 -6.97 3.10 15.02
CA ASN A 404 -7.26 4.26 15.84
C ASN A 404 -7.72 5.47 15.02
N LEU A 405 -7.06 5.72 13.87
CA LEU A 405 -7.47 6.81 12.98
C LEU A 405 -8.85 6.55 12.36
N THR A 406 -9.13 5.30 11.95
CA THR A 406 -10.46 4.92 11.44
C THR A 406 -11.54 5.12 12.50
N ARG A 407 -11.29 4.69 13.75
CA ARG A 407 -12.26 4.85 14.85
C ARG A 407 -12.57 6.31 15.12
N GLN A 408 -11.54 7.14 15.28
CA GLN A 408 -11.72 8.57 15.54
C GLN A 408 -12.40 9.29 14.37
N GLY A 409 -12.00 8.97 13.13
CA GLY A 409 -12.68 9.48 11.93
C GLY A 409 -14.16 9.11 11.90
N TYR A 410 -14.50 7.85 12.14
CA TYR A 410 -15.90 7.39 12.19
C TYR A 410 -16.70 8.11 13.29
N GLU A 411 -16.15 8.22 14.50
CA GLU A 411 -16.78 8.93 15.62
C GLU A 411 -16.97 10.42 15.34
N ALA A 412 -16.07 11.03 14.56
CA ALA A 412 -16.13 12.44 14.14
C ALA A 412 -16.95 12.70 12.88
N GLY A 413 -17.52 11.66 12.25
CA GLY A 413 -18.38 11.79 11.08
C GLY A 413 -17.64 11.80 9.74
N ALA A 414 -16.41 11.29 9.66
CA ALA A 414 -15.75 11.02 8.38
C ALA A 414 -16.62 10.09 7.52
N THR A 415 -16.64 10.35 6.21
CA THR A 415 -17.44 9.55 5.25
C THR A 415 -16.60 8.47 4.56
N GLY A 416 -15.29 8.37 4.84
CA GLY A 416 -14.44 7.37 4.22
C GLY A 416 -13.14 7.11 4.95
N LEU A 417 -12.56 5.95 4.62
CA LEU A 417 -11.20 5.55 4.90
C LEU A 417 -10.48 5.34 3.58
N LEU A 418 -9.32 6.00 3.39
CA LEU A 418 -8.40 5.73 2.30
C LEU A 418 -7.08 5.22 2.89
N ASN A 419 -6.83 3.92 2.80
CA ASN A 419 -5.61 3.31 3.32
C ASN A 419 -4.50 3.41 2.27
N THR A 420 -3.46 4.17 2.54
CA THR A 420 -2.40 4.52 1.58
C THR A 420 -1.24 3.53 1.60
N ASP A 421 -0.64 3.30 0.45
CA ASP A 421 0.51 2.42 0.24
C ASP A 421 1.54 3.13 -0.64
N TRP A 422 2.52 3.76 0.02
CA TRP A 422 3.54 4.58 -0.62
C TRP A 422 4.74 3.76 -1.11
N GLY A 423 5.53 4.36 -2.00
CA GLY A 423 6.74 3.80 -2.56
C GLY A 423 7.99 4.65 -2.36
N ASP A 424 8.02 5.50 -1.34
CA ASP A 424 9.07 6.47 -1.06
C ASP A 424 10.48 5.88 -1.19
N HIS A 425 11.37 6.57 -1.89
CA HIS A 425 12.78 6.21 -2.08
C HIS A 425 13.03 4.84 -2.74
N GLY A 426 12.07 4.37 -3.53
CA GLY A 426 12.12 3.09 -4.22
C GLY A 426 11.46 1.94 -3.46
N HIS A 427 10.83 1.07 -4.20
CA HIS A 427 10.06 -0.05 -3.65
C HIS A 427 10.95 -1.26 -3.33
N TYR A 428 11.44 -1.39 -2.11
CA TYR A 428 12.08 -2.62 -1.63
C TYR A 428 11.05 -3.72 -1.34
N GLN A 429 9.90 -3.33 -0.78
CA GLN A 429 8.76 -4.19 -0.54
C GLN A 429 8.08 -4.59 -1.84
N GLN A 430 7.49 -5.78 -1.87
CA GLN A 430 6.70 -6.28 -2.99
C GLN A 430 5.21 -6.03 -2.74
N ILE A 431 4.41 -5.92 -3.80
CA ILE A 431 2.99 -5.51 -3.73
C ILE A 431 2.16 -6.45 -2.82
N GLY A 432 2.40 -7.76 -2.87
CA GLY A 432 1.66 -8.71 -2.03
C GLY A 432 1.93 -8.59 -0.54
N LEU A 433 3.01 -7.88 -0.12
CA LEU A 433 3.28 -7.63 1.29
C LEU A 433 2.26 -6.65 1.89
N SER A 434 1.71 -5.75 1.08
CA SER A 434 0.72 -4.75 1.51
C SER A 434 -0.70 -5.33 1.67
N LEU A 435 -0.95 -6.56 1.18
CA LEU A 435 -2.27 -7.20 1.25
C LEU A 435 -2.82 -7.26 2.68
N TYR A 436 -1.96 -7.54 3.68
CA TYR A 436 -2.36 -7.53 5.08
C TYR A 436 -2.94 -6.17 5.48
N GLY A 437 -2.22 -5.08 5.20
CA GLY A 437 -2.65 -3.71 5.50
C GLY A 437 -3.93 -3.33 4.75
N TYR A 438 -4.07 -3.71 3.47
CA TYR A 438 -5.29 -3.46 2.69
C TYR A 438 -6.51 -4.09 3.34
N LEU A 439 -6.42 -5.38 3.69
CA LEU A 439 -7.55 -6.10 4.25
C LEU A 439 -7.82 -5.74 5.72
N PHE A 440 -6.80 -5.30 6.46
CA PHE A 440 -6.99 -4.71 7.78
C PHE A 440 -7.76 -3.38 7.69
N GLY A 441 -7.43 -2.53 6.69
CA GLY A 441 -8.21 -1.33 6.39
C GLY A 441 -9.65 -1.64 5.99
N ALA A 442 -9.89 -2.69 5.17
CA ALA A 442 -11.23 -3.15 4.81
C ALA A 442 -12.05 -3.52 6.05
N GLU A 443 -11.46 -4.27 6.97
CA GLU A 443 -12.07 -4.66 8.25
C GLU A 443 -12.40 -3.44 9.11
N GLN A 444 -11.43 -2.56 9.33
CA GLN A 444 -11.62 -1.40 10.21
C GLN A 444 -12.64 -0.40 9.63
N GLY A 445 -12.61 -0.13 8.34
CA GLY A 445 -13.60 0.73 7.67
C GLY A 445 -15.02 0.16 7.72
N TRP A 446 -15.14 -1.18 7.70
CA TRP A 446 -16.42 -1.86 7.83
C TRP A 446 -16.96 -1.84 9.26
N THR A 447 -16.09 -2.08 10.25
CA THR A 447 -16.47 -2.21 11.67
C THR A 447 -16.40 -0.92 12.47
N GLY A 448 -15.87 0.17 11.89
CA GLY A 448 -15.74 1.47 12.58
C GLY A 448 -14.51 1.54 13.50
N GLY A 449 -13.44 0.82 13.17
CA GLY A 449 -12.18 0.91 13.91
C GLY A 449 -12.15 0.15 15.24
N ILE A 450 -12.97 -0.91 15.40
CA ILE A 450 -13.10 -1.63 16.69
C ILE A 450 -12.53 -3.06 16.69
N THR A 451 -12.08 -3.57 15.54
CA THR A 451 -11.59 -4.94 15.45
C THR A 451 -10.17 -5.05 15.99
N GLU A 452 -9.97 -5.97 16.94
CA GLU A 452 -8.67 -6.27 17.50
C GLU A 452 -7.82 -7.13 16.54
N ASP A 453 -6.51 -6.96 16.61
CA ASP A 453 -5.54 -7.61 15.73
C ASP A 453 -5.66 -9.14 15.72
N ALA A 454 -5.80 -9.76 16.89
CA ALA A 454 -5.89 -11.21 17.00
C ALA A 454 -7.16 -11.78 16.36
N ASP A 455 -8.28 -11.05 16.44
CA ASP A 455 -9.54 -11.44 15.82
C ASP A 455 -9.46 -11.33 14.30
N PHE A 456 -8.79 -10.30 13.79
CA PHE A 456 -8.52 -10.16 12.37
C PHE A 456 -7.60 -11.27 11.85
N ASP A 457 -6.46 -11.50 12.50
CA ASP A 457 -5.47 -12.51 12.13
C ASP A 457 -6.08 -13.91 11.97
N ALA A 458 -6.93 -14.30 12.93
CA ALA A 458 -7.59 -15.60 12.92
C ALA A 458 -8.50 -15.83 11.70
N ARG A 459 -9.01 -14.75 11.09
CA ARG A 459 -9.88 -14.79 9.90
C ARG A 459 -9.11 -14.55 8.61
N PHE A 460 -8.22 -13.57 8.62
CA PHE A 460 -7.42 -13.16 7.46
C PHE A 460 -6.63 -14.33 6.87
N GLY A 461 -5.82 -15.02 7.68
CA GLY A 461 -4.99 -16.12 7.20
C GLY A 461 -5.79 -17.19 6.46
N ARG A 462 -6.92 -17.58 7.04
CA ARG A 462 -7.78 -18.65 6.51
C ARG A 462 -8.51 -18.24 5.23
N LEU A 463 -8.88 -16.98 5.08
CA LEU A 463 -9.59 -16.47 3.90
C LEU A 463 -8.64 -16.10 2.76
N ALA A 464 -7.53 -15.44 3.06
CA ALA A 464 -6.58 -15.01 2.03
C ALA A 464 -5.64 -16.14 1.56
N PHE A 465 -5.17 -16.99 2.50
CA PHE A 465 -4.15 -18.01 2.19
C PHE A 465 -4.64 -19.47 2.32
N GLY A 466 -5.87 -19.68 2.79
CA GLY A 466 -6.48 -21.01 2.83
C GLY A 466 -6.18 -21.83 4.07
N PRO A 467 -6.21 -23.17 4.00
CA PRO A 467 -6.22 -24.04 5.20
C PRO A 467 -5.01 -23.89 6.13
N LYS A 468 -3.86 -23.49 5.58
CA LYS A 468 -2.61 -23.25 6.33
C LYS A 468 -2.32 -21.76 6.54
N GLY A 469 -3.30 -20.89 6.36
CA GLY A 469 -3.14 -19.44 6.44
C GLY A 469 -2.65 -18.96 7.82
N ASP A 470 -2.98 -19.66 8.90
CA ASP A 470 -2.49 -19.35 10.26
C ASP A 470 -0.93 -19.36 10.30
N THR A 471 -0.28 -20.24 9.54
CA THR A 471 1.19 -20.29 9.42
C THR A 471 1.73 -19.08 8.65
N VAL A 472 1.00 -18.62 7.61
CA VAL A 472 1.37 -17.39 6.87
C VAL A 472 1.25 -16.17 7.78
N VAL A 473 0.17 -16.08 8.57
CA VAL A 473 -0.03 -14.97 9.54
C VAL A 473 1.09 -14.95 10.59
N GLN A 474 1.52 -16.10 11.10
CA GLN A 474 2.66 -16.15 12.02
C GLN A 474 3.94 -15.59 11.36
N ALA A 475 4.19 -15.93 10.09
CA ALA A 475 5.34 -15.38 9.36
C ALA A 475 5.19 -13.86 9.15
N ILE A 476 4.00 -13.37 8.81
CA ILE A 476 3.70 -11.93 8.68
C ILE A 476 3.98 -11.21 10.00
N ARG A 477 3.47 -11.71 11.13
CA ARG A 477 3.70 -11.10 12.44
C ARG A 477 5.17 -11.13 12.83
N THR A 478 5.86 -12.24 12.58
CA THR A 478 7.29 -12.38 12.85
C THR A 478 8.11 -11.35 12.07
N LEU A 479 7.90 -11.23 10.76
CA LEU A 479 8.62 -10.28 9.91
C LEU A 479 8.21 -8.83 10.19
N GLY A 480 6.92 -8.57 10.48
CA GLY A 480 6.42 -7.26 10.86
C GLY A 480 7.00 -6.76 12.18
N HIS A 481 7.08 -7.65 13.18
CA HIS A 481 7.66 -7.33 14.48
C HIS A 481 9.16 -7.05 14.42
N LEU A 482 9.88 -7.65 13.46
CA LEU A 482 11.30 -7.32 13.22
C LEU A 482 11.51 -5.85 12.83
N GLN A 483 10.50 -5.17 12.29
CA GLN A 483 10.65 -3.75 11.88
C GLN A 483 10.76 -2.81 13.08
N ALA A 484 10.28 -3.19 14.24
CA ALA A 484 10.49 -2.45 15.49
C ALA A 484 11.89 -2.76 16.05
N MET A 485 12.71 -1.73 16.20
CA MET A 485 14.02 -1.81 16.83
C MET A 485 14.07 -0.88 18.02
N ASP A 486 14.26 -1.45 19.22
CA ASP A 486 14.32 -0.68 20.44
C ASP A 486 15.45 0.36 20.38
N GLY A 487 15.12 1.62 20.70
CA GLY A 487 16.07 2.73 20.69
C GLY A 487 16.31 3.37 19.30
N ILE A 488 15.72 2.83 18.23
CA ILE A 488 15.87 3.38 16.88
C ILE A 488 14.52 3.90 16.38
N ALA A 489 14.27 5.20 16.55
CA ALA A 489 13.10 5.86 15.97
C ALA A 489 13.41 6.31 14.54
N MET A 490 12.68 5.78 13.56
CA MET A 490 12.96 5.98 12.14
C MET A 490 11.86 6.75 11.39
N GLY A 491 10.88 7.32 12.09
CA GLY A 491 9.76 7.99 11.45
C GLY A 491 9.01 7.05 10.49
N ASN A 492 8.81 7.48 9.26
CA ASN A 492 8.15 6.68 8.20
C ASN A 492 9.07 5.65 7.53
N SER A 493 10.04 5.07 8.25
CA SER A 493 11.03 4.13 7.72
C SER A 493 11.27 2.98 8.70
N ALA A 494 12.03 1.97 8.29
CA ALA A 494 12.49 0.88 9.14
C ALA A 494 14.02 0.85 9.21
N GLY A 495 14.57 0.52 10.39
CA GLY A 495 16.02 0.42 10.59
C GLY A 495 16.68 -0.60 9.67
N TRP A 496 15.97 -1.69 9.32
CA TRP A 496 16.49 -2.75 8.47
C TRP A 496 16.82 -2.31 7.04
N VAL A 497 16.06 -1.42 6.42
CA VAL A 497 16.41 -0.91 5.08
C VAL A 497 17.66 -0.04 5.13
N ARG A 498 17.83 0.75 6.20
CA ARG A 498 19.06 1.52 6.40
C ARG A 498 20.25 0.63 6.66
N ALA A 499 20.12 -0.37 7.54
CA ALA A 499 21.16 -1.36 7.79
C ALA A 499 21.56 -2.11 6.52
N LEU A 500 20.58 -2.48 5.66
CA LEU A 500 20.88 -3.12 4.37
C LEU A 500 21.80 -2.26 3.52
N LEU A 501 21.49 -0.97 3.40
CA LEU A 501 22.18 -0.04 2.51
C LEU A 501 23.37 0.69 3.18
N ASP A 502 23.66 0.40 4.45
CA ASP A 502 24.70 1.10 5.20
C ASP A 502 26.12 0.76 4.70
N GLU A 503 27.01 1.67 4.98
CA GLU A 503 28.44 1.54 4.67
C GLU A 503 29.06 0.40 5.50
N PRO A 504 29.87 -0.50 4.89
CA PRO A 504 30.29 -1.73 5.56
C PRO A 504 31.32 -1.55 6.67
N LEU A 505 32.16 -0.51 6.65
CA LEU A 505 33.26 -0.36 7.63
C LEU A 505 32.97 0.68 8.73
N ILE A 506 32.20 1.72 8.43
CA ILE A 506 32.01 2.90 9.29
C ILE A 506 30.56 3.40 9.29
N GLY A 507 29.62 2.60 8.82
CA GLY A 507 28.23 3.00 8.70
C GLY A 507 27.59 3.31 10.07
N PRO A 508 26.68 4.31 10.16
CA PRO A 508 26.04 4.70 11.40
C PRO A 508 25.18 3.58 12.01
N MET A 509 24.78 2.60 11.23
CA MET A 509 23.98 1.47 11.73
C MET A 509 24.84 0.40 12.43
N LEU A 510 26.17 0.39 12.24
CA LEU A 510 27.06 -0.58 12.88
C LEU A 510 27.00 -0.53 14.41
N ASP A 511 26.95 0.69 14.97
CA ASP A 511 26.88 0.90 16.42
C ASP A 511 25.44 1.13 16.93
N ALA A 512 24.49 1.32 16.03
CA ALA A 512 23.13 1.72 16.39
C ALA A 512 22.19 0.53 16.63
N ILE A 513 22.40 -0.61 15.93
CA ILE A 513 21.52 -1.76 16.03
C ILE A 513 21.92 -2.63 17.21
N PRO A 514 21.03 -2.88 18.20
CA PRO A 514 21.32 -3.76 19.32
C PRO A 514 21.63 -5.20 18.86
N ASP A 515 22.56 -5.88 19.54
CA ASP A 515 22.90 -7.28 19.29
C ASP A 515 21.69 -8.20 19.26
N GLU A 516 20.76 -8.01 20.19
CA GLU A 516 19.53 -8.79 20.27
C GLU A 516 18.62 -8.59 19.03
N ALA A 517 18.66 -7.42 18.40
CA ALA A 517 17.91 -7.18 17.17
C ALA A 517 18.53 -7.92 15.99
N ILE A 518 19.88 -7.96 15.90
CA ILE A 518 20.59 -8.72 14.87
C ILE A 518 20.34 -10.22 15.02
N ASP A 519 20.38 -10.73 16.25
CA ASP A 519 20.13 -12.14 16.55
C ASP A 519 18.66 -12.53 16.23
N ARG A 520 17.70 -11.67 16.56
CA ARG A 520 16.30 -11.83 16.13
C ARG A 520 16.20 -11.77 14.61
N GLY A 521 16.84 -10.81 13.96
CA GLY A 521 16.89 -10.69 12.49
C GLY A 521 17.32 -11.98 11.83
N THR A 522 18.32 -12.66 12.39
CA THR A 522 18.81 -13.94 11.90
C THR A 522 17.83 -15.09 12.17
N SER A 523 17.41 -15.26 13.43
CA SER A 523 16.60 -16.39 13.86
C SER A 523 15.16 -16.35 13.34
N ASP A 524 14.54 -15.20 13.39
CA ASP A 524 13.13 -15.04 13.06
C ASP A 524 12.90 -14.97 11.55
N SER A 525 13.86 -14.40 10.80
CA SER A 525 13.84 -14.49 9.34
C SER A 525 13.94 -15.94 8.85
N ALA A 526 14.81 -16.74 9.47
CA ALA A 526 14.95 -18.15 9.12
C ALA A 526 13.67 -18.94 9.42
N LYS A 527 13.04 -18.72 10.58
CA LYS A 527 11.78 -19.36 10.97
C LYS A 527 10.63 -18.96 10.00
N ALA A 528 10.52 -17.67 9.69
CA ALA A 528 9.52 -17.18 8.76
C ALA A 528 9.70 -17.77 7.36
N LEU A 529 10.94 -17.84 6.87
CA LEU A 529 11.26 -18.44 5.57
C LEU A 529 10.90 -19.92 5.50
N GLU A 530 11.22 -20.70 6.54
CA GLU A 530 10.85 -22.12 6.62
C GLU A 530 9.33 -22.30 6.64
N ALA A 531 8.62 -21.50 7.46
CA ALA A 531 7.17 -21.52 7.55
C ALA A 531 6.52 -21.22 6.18
N LEU A 532 6.93 -20.16 5.50
CA LEU A 532 6.40 -19.75 4.19
C LEU A 532 6.65 -20.82 3.12
N ARG A 533 7.86 -21.40 3.07
CA ARG A 533 8.19 -22.51 2.15
C ARG A 533 7.32 -23.73 2.39
N SER A 534 7.01 -24.06 3.64
CA SER A 534 6.20 -25.24 4.00
C SER A 534 4.75 -25.16 3.53
N VAL A 535 4.20 -23.94 3.36
CA VAL A 535 2.79 -23.72 3.00
C VAL A 535 2.58 -23.37 1.53
N ARG A 536 3.63 -23.03 0.81
CA ARG A 536 3.59 -22.49 -0.55
C ARG A 536 2.73 -23.31 -1.54
N ALA A 537 2.80 -24.62 -1.48
CA ALA A 537 2.07 -25.50 -2.40
C ALA A 537 0.56 -25.62 -2.06
N ALA A 538 0.15 -25.19 -0.86
CA ALA A 538 -1.23 -25.33 -0.37
C ALA A 538 -1.94 -23.99 -0.18
N THR A 539 -1.27 -22.87 -0.51
CA THR A 539 -1.85 -21.53 -0.37
C THR A 539 -2.71 -21.13 -1.57
N TYR A 540 -3.68 -20.24 -1.34
CA TYR A 540 -4.46 -19.62 -2.40
C TYR A 540 -3.68 -18.56 -3.19
N ASP A 541 -2.69 -17.90 -2.55
CA ASP A 541 -1.81 -16.91 -3.18
C ASP A 541 -0.31 -17.27 -3.02
N PRO A 542 0.22 -18.12 -3.90
CA PRO A 542 1.63 -18.50 -3.87
C PRO A 542 2.56 -17.34 -4.28
N ILE A 543 2.05 -16.30 -4.98
CA ILE A 543 2.87 -15.16 -5.39
C ILE A 543 3.22 -14.33 -4.17
N SER A 544 2.25 -13.93 -3.37
CA SER A 544 2.48 -13.16 -2.14
C SER A 544 3.33 -13.95 -1.12
N VAL A 545 3.16 -15.28 -1.04
CA VAL A 545 4.03 -16.12 -0.20
C VAL A 545 5.48 -16.11 -0.69
N ASP A 546 5.74 -16.15 -2.00
CA ASP A 546 7.10 -16.03 -2.56
C ASP A 546 7.70 -14.64 -2.31
N GLU A 547 6.90 -13.58 -2.35
CA GLU A 547 7.29 -12.20 -2.04
C GLU A 547 7.69 -12.05 -0.56
N MET A 548 6.89 -12.62 0.36
CA MET A 548 7.22 -12.68 1.79
C MET A 548 8.50 -13.49 2.06
N ALA A 549 8.66 -14.61 1.37
CA ALA A 549 9.87 -15.44 1.49
C ALA A 549 11.12 -14.68 1.03
N TYR A 550 11.03 -13.91 -0.05
CA TYR A 550 12.12 -13.04 -0.50
C TYR A 550 12.46 -11.97 0.54
N SER A 551 11.46 -11.33 1.13
CA SER A 551 11.66 -10.37 2.22
C SER A 551 12.39 -11.01 3.42
N ALA A 552 12.02 -12.23 3.81
CA ALA A 552 12.72 -12.97 4.87
C ALA A 552 14.20 -13.24 4.52
N GLU A 553 14.48 -13.61 3.27
CA GLU A 553 15.87 -13.78 2.78
C GLU A 553 16.68 -12.48 2.85
N LEU A 554 16.05 -11.35 2.51
CA LEU A 554 16.69 -10.05 2.54
C LEU A 554 17.00 -9.59 3.99
N HIS A 555 16.10 -9.86 4.95
CA HIS A 555 16.35 -9.61 6.38
C HIS A 555 17.49 -10.49 6.90
N ALA A 556 17.52 -11.78 6.58
CA ALA A 556 18.59 -12.69 6.97
C ALA A 556 19.96 -12.22 6.44
N PHE A 557 20.01 -11.79 5.17
CA PHE A 557 21.21 -11.20 4.59
C PHE A 557 21.64 -9.93 5.32
N THR A 558 20.69 -9.03 5.61
CA THR A 558 20.97 -7.77 6.29
C THR A 558 21.56 -8.01 7.69
N ALA A 559 20.96 -8.92 8.47
CA ALA A 559 21.48 -9.31 9.79
C ALA A 559 22.89 -9.92 9.70
N LYS A 560 23.12 -10.79 8.70
CA LYS A 560 24.46 -11.38 8.45
C LYS A 560 25.48 -10.32 8.06
N LYS A 561 25.13 -9.39 7.15
CA LYS A 561 25.98 -8.26 6.77
C LYS A 561 26.33 -7.43 8.00
N GLN A 562 25.34 -7.05 8.79
CA GLN A 562 25.53 -6.23 9.99
C GLN A 562 26.54 -6.89 10.94
N ARG A 563 26.32 -8.16 11.31
CA ARG A 563 27.20 -8.90 12.20
C ARG A 563 28.63 -9.03 11.66
N ALA A 564 28.78 -9.30 10.36
CA ALA A 564 30.08 -9.41 9.72
C ALA A 564 30.83 -8.08 9.68
N CYS A 565 30.14 -6.98 9.38
CA CYS A 565 30.70 -5.63 9.33
C CYS A 565 31.10 -5.11 10.73
N GLU A 566 30.28 -5.38 11.77
CA GLU A 566 30.63 -5.07 13.17
C GLU A 566 31.90 -5.79 13.61
N ALA A 567 31.97 -7.09 13.35
CA ALA A 567 33.18 -7.89 13.69
C ALA A 567 34.43 -7.38 12.96
N LEU A 568 34.29 -7.06 11.67
CA LEU A 568 35.40 -6.51 10.88
C LEU A 568 35.81 -5.12 11.39
N ASN A 569 34.87 -4.21 11.68
CA ASN A 569 35.16 -2.89 12.24
C ASN A 569 35.93 -3.01 13.57
N ALA A 570 35.49 -3.90 14.48
CA ALA A 570 36.16 -4.14 15.74
C ALA A 570 37.62 -4.66 15.55
N GLN A 571 37.81 -5.60 14.63
CA GLN A 571 39.15 -6.13 14.29
C GLN A 571 40.06 -5.04 13.70
N LEU A 572 39.56 -4.24 12.76
CA LEU A 572 40.29 -3.14 12.14
C LEU A 572 40.68 -2.07 13.16
N THR A 573 39.78 -1.71 14.07
CA THR A 573 40.02 -0.73 15.15
C THR A 573 41.08 -1.21 16.12
N ALA A 574 41.23 -2.51 16.32
CA ALA A 574 42.24 -3.10 17.20
C ALA A 574 43.66 -3.10 16.59
N ILE A 575 43.80 -2.94 15.28
CA ILE A 575 45.12 -2.87 14.61
C ILE A 575 45.82 -1.56 15.02
N SER A 576 47.09 -1.69 15.42
CA SER A 576 47.94 -0.56 15.80
C SER A 576 49.35 -0.79 15.31
N ALA A 577 50.23 0.22 15.43
CA ALA A 577 51.66 0.11 15.09
C ALA A 577 52.42 -0.98 15.88
N LYS A 578 51.79 -1.56 16.92
CA LYS A 578 52.36 -2.68 17.70
C LYS A 578 51.86 -4.04 17.24
N THR A 579 50.88 -4.09 16.39
CA THR A 579 50.31 -5.34 15.85
C THR A 579 51.35 -5.98 14.92
N PRO A 580 51.67 -7.28 15.05
CA PRO A 580 52.57 -7.94 14.12
C PRO A 580 52.08 -7.82 12.67
N PRO A 581 52.97 -7.48 11.70
CA PRO A 581 52.54 -7.29 10.31
C PRO A 581 51.81 -8.49 9.72
N GLN A 582 52.22 -9.72 10.02
CA GLN A 582 51.53 -10.92 9.56
C GLN A 582 50.13 -11.08 10.12
N GLU A 583 49.90 -10.68 11.37
CA GLU A 583 48.57 -10.69 12.00
C GLU A 583 47.68 -9.63 11.38
N ALA A 584 48.15 -8.41 11.17
CA ALA A 584 47.43 -7.36 10.49
C ALA A 584 47.04 -7.75 9.06
N LEU A 585 47.97 -8.31 8.30
CA LEU A 585 47.72 -8.82 6.94
C LEU A 585 46.65 -9.93 6.92
N ALA A 586 46.66 -10.84 7.90
CA ALA A 586 45.66 -11.89 8.00
C ALA A 586 44.24 -11.30 8.25
N ILE A 587 44.11 -10.32 9.16
CA ILE A 587 42.84 -9.62 9.42
C ILE A 587 42.33 -8.91 8.16
N LEU A 588 43.22 -8.20 7.44
CA LEU A 588 42.84 -7.48 6.22
C LEU A 588 42.38 -8.45 5.12
N ALA A 589 43.08 -9.57 4.94
CA ALA A 589 42.74 -10.60 3.96
C ALA A 589 41.38 -11.25 4.27
N GLU A 590 41.12 -11.63 5.54
CA GLU A 590 39.85 -12.17 6.00
C GLU A 590 38.70 -11.15 5.80
N GLY A 591 38.98 -9.86 6.06
CA GLY A 591 38.03 -8.78 5.82
C GLY A 591 37.62 -8.66 4.35
N ILE A 592 38.61 -8.68 3.45
CA ILE A 592 38.36 -8.65 1.99
C ILE A 592 37.53 -9.86 1.55
N ASP A 593 37.85 -11.06 2.03
CA ASP A 593 37.12 -12.27 1.67
C ASP A 593 35.69 -12.24 2.21
N THR A 594 35.48 -11.69 3.42
CA THR A 594 34.14 -11.48 4.01
C THR A 594 33.31 -10.53 3.16
N LEU A 595 33.84 -9.36 2.78
CA LEU A 595 33.12 -8.37 1.96
C LEU A 595 32.79 -8.93 0.57
N ARG A 596 33.73 -9.68 -0.05
CA ARG A 596 33.47 -10.36 -1.33
C ARG A 596 32.40 -11.44 -1.23
N ALA A 597 32.37 -12.18 -0.13
CA ALA A 597 31.31 -13.18 0.10
C ALA A 597 29.92 -12.51 0.26
N LEU A 598 29.85 -11.36 0.93
CA LEU A 598 28.63 -10.56 1.03
C LEU A 598 28.19 -10.04 -0.35
N ASP A 599 29.08 -9.51 -1.18
CA ASP A 599 28.73 -9.08 -2.55
C ASP A 599 28.22 -10.24 -3.40
N ALA A 600 28.87 -11.39 -3.35
CA ALA A 600 28.43 -12.57 -4.10
C ALA A 600 27.04 -13.07 -3.67
N GLU A 601 26.70 -12.95 -2.40
CA GLU A 601 25.35 -13.27 -1.90
C GLU A 601 24.33 -12.22 -2.34
N LEU A 602 24.69 -10.94 -2.26
CA LEU A 602 23.84 -9.83 -2.71
C LEU A 602 23.50 -9.94 -4.19
N VAL A 603 24.45 -10.33 -5.05
CA VAL A 603 24.18 -10.57 -6.49
C VAL A 603 23.05 -11.58 -6.67
N ARG A 604 23.06 -12.71 -5.94
CA ARG A 604 21.97 -13.70 -6.02
C ARG A 604 20.63 -13.16 -5.53
N LEU A 605 20.63 -12.32 -4.48
CA LEU A 605 19.43 -11.69 -3.98
C LEU A 605 18.86 -10.66 -4.96
N VAL A 606 19.72 -9.92 -5.67
CA VAL A 606 19.31 -8.97 -6.72
C VAL A 606 18.69 -9.69 -7.91
N GLU A 607 19.25 -10.83 -8.34
CA GLU A 607 18.62 -11.65 -9.38
C GLU A 607 17.24 -12.16 -8.95
N ARG A 608 17.11 -12.58 -7.70
CA ARG A 608 15.84 -13.00 -7.14
C ARG A 608 14.85 -11.83 -6.99
N PHE A 609 15.32 -10.63 -6.62
CA PHE A 609 14.51 -9.41 -6.61
C PHE A 609 13.88 -9.15 -7.96
N ARG A 610 14.66 -9.18 -9.04
CA ARG A 610 14.16 -9.03 -10.42
C ARG A 610 13.07 -10.05 -10.75
N ALA A 611 13.31 -11.31 -10.42
CA ALA A 611 12.37 -12.39 -10.71
C ALA A 611 11.05 -12.26 -9.94
N VAL A 612 11.09 -11.79 -8.69
CA VAL A 612 9.88 -11.56 -7.87
C VAL A 612 9.14 -10.32 -8.35
N TRP A 613 9.87 -9.23 -8.62
CA TRP A 613 9.31 -7.97 -9.12
C TRP A 613 8.50 -8.15 -10.40
N LEU A 614 9.07 -8.82 -11.40
CA LEU A 614 8.46 -8.99 -12.73
C LEU A 614 7.18 -9.85 -12.73
N ARG A 615 6.85 -10.47 -11.62
CA ARG A 615 5.57 -11.20 -11.49
C ARG A 615 4.38 -10.27 -11.31
N ARG A 616 4.60 -9.05 -10.79
CA ARG A 616 3.53 -8.10 -10.45
C ARG A 616 3.73 -6.70 -11.03
N ALA A 617 4.94 -6.33 -11.42
CA ALA A 617 5.26 -4.97 -11.86
C ALA A 617 5.97 -4.94 -13.21
N ARG A 618 5.85 -3.80 -13.89
CA ARG A 618 6.58 -3.48 -15.13
C ARG A 618 8.07 -3.34 -14.83
N GLU A 619 8.92 -3.56 -15.83
CA GLU A 619 10.38 -3.54 -15.65
C GLU A 619 10.96 -2.13 -15.51
N ALA A 620 10.37 -1.15 -16.19
CA ALA A 620 10.97 0.15 -16.48
C ALA A 620 11.60 0.86 -15.26
N GLU A 621 10.86 1.01 -14.16
CA GLU A 621 11.32 1.77 -12.98
C GLU A 621 12.07 0.88 -11.93
N MET A 622 12.19 -0.41 -12.17
CA MET A 622 12.98 -1.31 -11.29
C MET A 622 14.42 -0.81 -11.13
N ARG A 623 14.94 -0.07 -12.11
CA ARG A 623 16.28 0.55 -12.10
C ARG A 623 16.53 1.43 -10.86
N ILE A 624 15.49 2.05 -10.27
CA ILE A 624 15.59 2.88 -9.07
C ILE A 624 16.00 2.01 -7.88
N SER A 625 15.23 0.95 -7.58
CA SER A 625 15.54 0.02 -6.49
C SER A 625 16.86 -0.74 -6.75
N LEU A 626 17.14 -1.12 -8.00
CA LEU A 626 18.40 -1.75 -8.37
C LEU A 626 19.60 -0.83 -8.19
N GLY A 627 19.43 0.48 -8.38
CA GLY A 627 20.46 1.49 -8.12
C GLY A 627 20.92 1.50 -6.67
N HIS A 628 20.02 1.29 -5.73
CA HIS A 628 20.35 1.19 -4.30
C HIS A 628 21.18 -0.08 -4.00
N PHE A 629 20.80 -1.23 -4.56
CA PHE A 629 21.59 -2.45 -4.42
C PHE A 629 22.96 -2.32 -5.09
N GLN A 630 23.03 -1.67 -6.26
CA GLN A 630 24.32 -1.39 -6.90
C GLN A 630 25.17 -0.47 -6.04
N GLY A 631 24.59 0.57 -5.43
CA GLY A 631 25.31 1.45 -4.49
C GLY A 631 25.88 0.69 -3.28
N LEU A 632 25.19 -0.33 -2.76
CA LEU A 632 25.77 -1.20 -1.71
C LEU A 632 26.94 -2.02 -2.26
N ARG A 633 26.84 -2.60 -3.45
CA ARG A 633 27.92 -3.35 -4.10
C ARG A 633 29.16 -2.48 -4.31
N ASP A 634 28.97 -1.25 -4.76
CA ASP A 634 30.06 -0.29 -4.97
C ASP A 634 30.76 0.03 -3.65
N ARG A 635 30.02 0.17 -2.54
CA ARG A 635 30.60 0.36 -1.20
C ARG A 635 31.41 -0.85 -0.72
N LEU A 636 30.89 -2.06 -0.93
CA LEU A 636 31.62 -3.30 -0.62
C LEU A 636 32.91 -3.39 -1.42
N ALA A 637 32.90 -3.04 -2.71
CA ALA A 637 34.07 -3.01 -3.58
C ALA A 637 35.11 -1.97 -3.12
N LEU A 638 34.67 -0.73 -2.83
CA LEU A 638 35.54 0.34 -2.32
C LEU A 638 36.22 -0.04 -1.00
N ALA A 639 35.46 -0.68 -0.09
CA ALA A 639 36.05 -1.18 1.16
C ALA A 639 37.12 -2.24 0.91
N CYS A 640 36.88 -3.18 -0.04
CA CYS A 640 37.90 -4.16 -0.43
C CYS A 640 39.15 -3.50 -1.02
N GLU A 641 39.02 -2.51 -1.89
CA GLU A 641 40.12 -1.76 -2.50
C GLU A 641 40.96 -1.07 -1.41
N TRP A 642 40.28 -0.37 -0.50
CA TRP A 642 40.99 0.32 0.59
C TRP A 642 41.73 -0.64 1.52
N LEU A 643 41.15 -1.79 1.90
CA LEU A 643 41.83 -2.81 2.70
C LEU A 643 43.01 -3.40 1.95
N ALA A 644 42.93 -3.59 0.63
CA ALA A 644 44.02 -4.08 -0.20
C ALA A 644 45.19 -3.07 -0.27
N GLU A 645 44.91 -1.77 -0.36
CA GLU A 645 45.92 -0.71 -0.30
C GLU A 645 46.68 -0.75 1.04
N ARG A 646 45.95 -0.86 2.17
CA ARG A 646 46.57 -1.00 3.50
C ARG A 646 47.41 -2.27 3.61
N SER A 647 46.98 -3.38 3.01
CA SER A 647 47.79 -4.60 2.95
C SER A 647 49.11 -4.37 2.21
N ALA A 648 49.08 -3.71 1.04
CA ALA A 648 50.27 -3.41 0.25
C ALA A 648 51.27 -2.49 1.00
N GLU A 649 50.79 -1.49 1.75
CA GLU A 649 51.64 -0.63 2.59
C GLU A 649 52.38 -1.43 3.68
N ILE A 650 51.70 -2.35 4.36
CA ILE A 650 52.29 -3.22 5.36
C ILE A 650 53.30 -4.16 4.72
N GLU A 651 53.03 -4.73 3.54
CA GLU A 651 53.94 -5.62 2.82
C GLU A 651 55.26 -4.95 2.42
N VAL A 652 55.24 -3.64 2.12
CA VAL A 652 56.45 -2.87 1.79
C VAL A 652 57.17 -2.33 3.04
N GLY A 653 56.71 -2.68 4.25
CA GLY A 653 57.39 -2.42 5.53
C GLY A 653 56.86 -1.21 6.29
N GLU A 654 55.71 -0.64 5.94
CA GLU A 654 55.05 0.35 6.76
C GLU A 654 54.46 -0.29 8.03
N ALA A 655 54.42 0.47 9.12
CA ALA A 655 53.83 -0.02 10.36
C ALA A 655 52.29 -0.19 10.18
N PRO A 656 51.70 -1.30 10.69
CA PRO A 656 50.26 -1.47 10.66
C PRO A 656 49.53 -0.29 11.33
N ASN A 657 48.73 0.39 10.56
CA ASN A 657 47.87 1.48 11.06
C ASN A 657 46.62 1.56 10.22
N ILE A 658 45.44 1.41 10.85
CA ILE A 658 44.16 1.45 10.18
C ILE A 658 43.43 2.73 10.65
N ASP A 659 43.40 3.70 9.75
CA ASP A 659 42.71 4.98 9.99
C ASP A 659 41.29 4.95 9.37
N LEU A 660 40.32 4.47 10.15
CA LEU A 660 38.92 4.41 9.72
C LEU A 660 38.31 5.82 9.52
N GLU A 661 38.81 6.86 10.20
CA GLU A 661 38.37 8.24 9.94
C GLU A 661 38.95 8.74 8.61
N GLY A 662 40.20 8.41 8.29
CA GLY A 662 40.78 8.65 6.96
C GLY A 662 40.02 7.90 5.88
N TYR A 663 39.57 6.66 6.15
CA TYR A 663 38.68 5.93 5.25
C TYR A 663 37.36 6.70 5.01
N ARG A 664 36.72 7.23 6.06
CA ARG A 664 35.50 8.04 5.94
C ARG A 664 35.69 9.23 5.01
N GLN A 665 36.80 9.94 5.14
CA GLN A 665 37.12 11.08 4.28
C GLN A 665 37.45 10.66 2.84
N TRP A 666 38.11 9.52 2.67
CA TRP A 666 38.44 8.96 1.37
C TRP A 666 37.21 8.44 0.65
N ALA A 667 36.38 7.60 1.31
CA ALA A 667 35.16 7.06 0.79
C ALA A 667 34.11 8.16 0.51
N GLY A 668 34.03 9.17 1.37
CA GLY A 668 33.10 10.29 1.21
C GLY A 668 33.23 11.06 -0.10
N ARG A 669 34.39 10.97 -0.79
CA ARG A 669 34.58 11.54 -2.13
C ARG A 669 33.77 10.80 -3.21
N TYR A 670 33.38 9.57 -2.95
CA TYR A 670 32.60 8.71 -3.86
C TYR A 670 31.12 8.66 -3.47
N TYR A 671 30.76 9.17 -2.26
CA TYR A 671 29.38 9.19 -1.79
C TYR A 671 28.69 10.52 -2.17
N ILE A 672 28.06 10.54 -3.32
CA ILE A 672 27.02 11.52 -3.63
C ILE A 672 25.69 10.82 -3.25
N LEU A 673 25.47 10.63 -1.97
CA LEU A 673 24.22 10.12 -1.42
C LEU A 673 23.56 11.21 -0.58
N GLY A 674 23.02 12.22 -1.28
CA GLY A 674 21.97 13.07 -0.74
C GLY A 674 20.73 12.82 -1.57
N GLU A 675 19.59 12.81 -0.95
CA GLU A 675 18.34 13.07 -1.63
C GLU A 675 18.45 14.50 -2.18
N ARG A 676 18.77 14.61 -3.46
CA ARG A 676 19.01 15.91 -4.12
C ARG A 676 17.84 16.88 -3.89
N THR A 677 16.63 16.36 -3.76
CA THR A 677 15.42 17.10 -3.46
C THR A 677 15.48 17.76 -2.08
N HIS A 678 15.78 17.02 -1.03
CA HIS A 678 15.92 17.59 0.32
C HIS A 678 17.07 18.60 0.42
N GLU A 679 18.17 18.37 -0.29
CA GLU A 679 19.26 19.34 -0.34
C GLU A 679 18.82 20.64 -1.04
N ARG A 680 18.07 20.55 -2.14
CA ARG A 680 17.51 21.72 -2.85
C ARG A 680 16.49 22.46 -1.99
N LEU A 681 15.61 21.76 -1.29
CA LEU A 681 14.63 22.37 -0.38
C LEU A 681 15.31 23.08 0.81
N ARG A 682 16.35 22.47 1.39
CA ARG A 682 17.17 23.13 2.43
C ARG A 682 17.87 24.38 1.89
N ALA A 683 18.37 24.36 0.65
CA ALA A 683 19.04 25.50 0.05
C ALA A 683 18.15 26.74 -0.07
N VAL A 684 16.82 26.56 -0.16
CA VAL A 684 15.84 27.66 -0.19
C VAL A 684 15.18 27.90 1.16
N GLY A 685 15.61 27.18 2.22
CA GLY A 685 15.06 27.31 3.56
C GLY A 685 13.62 26.77 3.69
N ALA A 686 13.29 25.75 2.91
CA ALA A 686 11.98 25.11 2.89
C ALA A 686 11.92 23.88 3.84
N LEU A 687 13.08 23.31 4.19
CA LEU A 687 13.28 22.24 5.19
C LEU A 687 14.32 22.63 6.23
#